data_606f6fb6fb2c29e28864ecc627c9be82
#
_entry.id   606f6fb6fb2c29e28864ecc627c9be82
#
_cell.length_a   1.000
_cell.length_b   1.000
_cell.length_c   1.000
_cell.angle_alpha   90.00
_cell.angle_beta   90.00
_cell.angle_gamma   90.00
#
_symmetry.space_group_name_H-M   'P 1'
#
loop_
_entity.id
_entity.type
_entity.pdbx_description
1 polymer ?
#
loop_
_entity_poly.entity_id
_entity_poly.type
_entity_poly.pdbx_seq_one_letter_code
_entity_poly.pdbx_strand_id
1 'polypeptide(L)'
;MLGNTLIMKKLIESISWKTLSSHSFVVLLLAFIALLYFNPLLSGKVLLQSDIQQYKSMSRQMKEAREASPPVETYWIDNSFLGMPTYQLGAEYPADFLMPFYYITRILPRPAHLLFLYFLGGYLLFSVLGLRRTYAIMGALSFGFSTYLLIILQVGHNTKAEAIGYFPFVLAGLLLLLQNKRLMGWLLSTLALGMQIRANHYQMTYYLLFLLFIFGLVYFWEAFKKKDVNNFLSQIILFASAGILALGLNATPLLATQEYTQFSTRGPSELRMQPNGTPKENTSGLDYNYITQYSYGLFESFSLLFPRIQGGGSREDVGTESSLYYYLIGRGVPVQQAASFVSAVPTYWGDQPILEAPAYIGITIFFLALLGFRSSRGPLRKSLILVIIVSLLLSWGKNVPWLTNLLIDYFPLYNKFRAVSSAQVLLELCTPILAVWGLAQFFDKEKHEQIKILRGTAIVFGALVLSLFALKGMLSFQGAMDSYLRQGYGNAIFQQIVETRKSLYNQDILRGMIFIFGMAGVLYLGSREKLKSKQVLGILFILVIADLLQVAERYMDRDLFVSPRLARQVFVSSAADRTILQDKGHYRVYDSDAQLKSPRTAYFHHALGGYHGAKPRRIQEVYDFFMEYRAESILNMLNV
;
A
#
# COMPACT_ATOMS: atom_id res chain seq x y z
N MET A 1 -11.05 -28.36 33.88
CA MET A 1 -10.24 -27.14 34.15
C MET A 1 -8.76 -27.45 34.47
N LEU A 2 -8.38 -28.55 35.07
CA LEU A 2 -6.97 -28.86 35.44
C LEU A 2 -6.04 -29.17 34.25
N GLY A 3 -6.54 -29.65 33.10
CA GLY A 3 -5.71 -29.97 31.93
C GLY A 3 -5.15 -28.76 31.20
N ASN A 4 -5.90 -27.66 31.14
CA ASN A 4 -5.50 -26.43 30.43
C ASN A 4 -4.42 -25.65 31.19
N THR A 5 -4.41 -25.70 32.50
CA THR A 5 -3.38 -25.05 33.36
C THR A 5 -2.02 -25.73 33.20
N LEU A 6 -2.00 -27.05 33.00
CA LEU A 6 -0.77 -27.82 32.80
C LEU A 6 -0.14 -27.56 31.43
N ILE A 7 -0.97 -27.38 30.38
CA ILE A 7 -0.51 -27.06 29.01
C ILE A 7 0.08 -25.65 28.98
N MET A 8 -0.59 -24.66 29.59
CA MET A 8 -0.09 -23.30 29.70
C MET A 8 1.20 -23.20 30.50
N LYS A 9 1.30 -23.95 31.60
CA LYS A 9 2.51 -24.00 32.43
C LYS A 9 3.69 -24.60 31.66
N LYS A 10 3.50 -25.69 30.93
CA LYS A 10 4.53 -26.31 30.08
C LYS A 10 4.95 -25.39 28.91
N LEU A 11 4.04 -24.62 28.34
CA LEU A 11 4.35 -23.64 27.31
C LEU A 11 5.22 -22.47 27.85
N ILE A 12 4.91 -21.99 29.05
CA ILE A 12 5.66 -20.89 29.70
C ILE A 12 7.05 -21.40 30.15
N GLU A 13 7.14 -22.61 30.70
CA GLU A 13 8.40 -23.21 31.11
C GLU A 13 9.34 -23.58 29.94
N SER A 14 8.80 -23.74 28.73
CA SER A 14 9.61 -24.07 27.55
C SER A 14 10.28 -22.83 26.91
N ILE A 15 9.92 -21.63 27.30
CA ILE A 15 10.50 -20.37 26.75
C ILE A 15 11.72 -19.99 27.57
N SER A 16 12.91 -20.20 27.02
CA SER A 16 14.16 -19.74 27.64
C SER A 16 14.18 -18.22 27.73
N TRP A 17 14.45 -17.68 28.93
CA TRP A 17 14.61 -16.23 29.18
C TRP A 17 15.60 -15.55 28.20
N LYS A 18 16.68 -16.26 27.84
CA LYS A 18 17.65 -15.83 26.84
C LYS A 18 17.02 -15.65 25.44
N THR A 19 16.09 -16.52 25.09
CA THR A 19 15.39 -16.44 23.80
C THR A 19 14.39 -15.30 23.81
N LEU A 20 13.62 -15.17 24.88
CA LEU A 20 12.62 -14.10 25.05
C LEU A 20 13.29 -12.71 25.05
N SER A 21 14.32 -12.51 25.88
CA SER A 21 15.04 -11.22 25.95
C SER A 21 15.65 -10.80 24.61
N SER A 22 16.07 -11.76 23.82
CA SER A 22 16.66 -11.55 22.53
C SER A 22 15.64 -11.24 21.42
N HIS A 23 14.42 -11.79 21.46
CA HIS A 23 13.32 -11.37 20.57
C HIS A 23 12.78 -9.99 20.97
N SER A 24 12.65 -9.72 22.28
CA SER A 24 12.26 -8.41 22.80
C SER A 24 13.23 -7.30 22.35
N PHE A 25 14.54 -7.58 22.38
CA PHE A 25 15.53 -6.64 21.86
C PHE A 25 15.30 -6.32 20.37
N VAL A 26 15.00 -7.33 19.53
CA VAL A 26 14.72 -7.10 18.11
C VAL A 26 13.45 -6.28 17.91
N VAL A 27 12.38 -6.56 18.69
CA VAL A 27 11.13 -5.79 18.62
C VAL A 27 11.38 -4.32 18.97
N LEU A 28 12.15 -4.05 20.04
CA LEU A 28 12.54 -2.68 20.42
C LEU A 28 13.41 -2.01 19.35
N LEU A 29 14.35 -2.75 18.75
CA LEU A 29 15.17 -2.26 17.64
C LEU A 29 14.30 -1.88 16.43
N LEU A 30 13.33 -2.70 16.04
CA LEU A 30 12.43 -2.41 14.93
C LEU A 30 11.52 -1.20 15.22
N ALA A 31 11.06 -1.06 16.47
CA ALA A 31 10.33 0.12 16.92
C ALA A 31 11.20 1.38 16.84
N PHE A 32 12.45 1.28 17.28
CA PHE A 32 13.42 2.38 17.18
C PHE A 32 13.71 2.77 15.74
N ILE A 33 13.90 1.79 14.83
CA ILE A 33 14.12 2.05 13.40
C ILE A 33 12.90 2.77 12.79
N ALA A 34 11.67 2.38 13.15
CA ALA A 34 10.46 3.04 12.68
C ALA A 34 10.37 4.50 13.16
N LEU A 35 10.74 4.78 14.40
CA LEU A 35 10.83 6.15 14.95
C LEU A 35 11.95 6.95 14.31
N LEU A 36 13.11 6.34 14.08
CA LEU A 36 14.26 6.99 13.45
C LEU A 36 13.95 7.39 12.00
N TYR A 37 13.26 6.54 11.26
CA TYR A 37 12.82 6.87 9.90
C TYR A 37 11.88 8.09 9.89
N PHE A 38 10.97 8.17 10.84
CA PHE A 38 10.08 9.31 11.04
C PHE A 38 10.60 10.27 12.14
N ASN A 39 11.90 10.56 12.16
CA ASN A 39 12.54 11.34 13.23
C ASN A 39 11.93 12.73 13.52
N PRO A 40 11.30 13.47 12.55
CA PRO A 40 10.67 14.74 12.89
C PRO A 40 9.53 14.61 13.92
N LEU A 41 8.95 13.41 14.09
CA LEU A 41 7.97 13.15 15.15
C LEU A 41 8.57 13.31 16.55
N LEU A 42 9.87 13.00 16.71
CA LEU A 42 10.57 13.13 18.01
C LEU A 42 10.74 14.59 18.42
N SER A 43 10.71 15.53 17.47
CA SER A 43 10.70 16.98 17.73
C SER A 43 9.29 17.56 17.83
N GLY A 44 8.26 16.73 18.00
CA GLY A 44 6.86 17.16 18.16
C GLY A 44 6.17 17.58 16.86
N LYS A 45 6.80 17.40 15.68
CA LYS A 45 6.15 17.63 14.40
C LYS A 45 5.15 16.51 14.09
N VAL A 46 4.23 16.77 13.18
CA VAL A 46 3.24 15.81 12.70
C VAL A 46 3.31 15.75 11.17
N LEU A 47 3.10 14.59 10.60
CA LEU A 47 3.01 14.42 9.14
C LEU A 47 1.66 14.97 8.66
N LEU A 48 1.72 15.91 7.74
CA LEU A 48 0.55 16.50 7.10
C LEU A 48 0.04 15.54 6.02
N GLN A 49 -1.00 14.79 6.33
CA GLN A 49 -1.60 13.80 5.44
C GLN A 49 -2.93 14.35 4.90
N SER A 50 -3.06 14.48 3.56
CA SER A 50 -4.26 15.01 2.92
C SER A 50 -5.53 14.23 3.27
N ASP A 51 -5.47 12.91 3.24
CA ASP A 51 -6.61 12.06 3.56
C ASP A 51 -7.05 12.19 5.03
N ILE A 52 -6.11 12.46 5.93
CA ILE A 52 -6.42 12.69 7.34
C ILE A 52 -7.11 14.04 7.57
N GLN A 53 -6.77 15.05 6.78
CA GLN A 53 -7.51 16.33 6.84
C GLN A 53 -8.95 16.14 6.40
N GLN A 54 -9.18 15.43 5.28
CA GLN A 54 -10.52 15.09 4.81
C GLN A 54 -11.30 14.26 5.84
N TYR A 55 -10.67 13.22 6.39
CA TYR A 55 -11.26 12.40 7.43
C TYR A 55 -11.69 13.24 8.66
N LYS A 56 -10.79 14.10 9.16
CA LYS A 56 -11.09 14.95 10.33
C LYS A 56 -12.26 15.90 10.07
N SER A 57 -12.40 16.39 8.85
CA SER A 57 -13.51 17.25 8.48
C SER A 57 -14.83 16.52 8.49
N MET A 58 -14.90 15.39 7.79
CA MET A 58 -16.12 14.60 7.70
C MET A 58 -16.53 14.01 9.06
N SER A 59 -15.57 13.54 9.86
CA SER A 59 -15.82 12.92 11.17
C SER A 59 -16.06 13.92 12.31
N ARG A 60 -16.13 15.23 12.03
CA ARG A 60 -16.27 16.26 13.08
C ARG A 60 -17.52 16.04 13.92
N GLN A 61 -18.70 15.92 13.31
CA GLN A 61 -19.97 15.73 14.02
C GLN A 61 -19.95 14.48 14.90
N MET A 62 -19.39 13.39 14.38
CA MET A 62 -19.24 12.15 15.14
C MET A 62 -18.35 12.36 16.39
N LYS A 63 -17.26 13.14 16.23
CA LYS A 63 -16.38 13.46 17.34
C LYS A 63 -17.05 14.37 18.36
N GLU A 64 -17.78 15.40 17.92
CA GLU A 64 -18.54 16.30 18.79
C GLU A 64 -19.61 15.54 19.59
N ALA A 65 -20.31 14.57 18.95
CA ALA A 65 -21.28 13.72 19.63
C ALA A 65 -20.63 12.84 20.71
N ARG A 66 -19.43 12.31 20.47
CA ARG A 66 -18.69 11.53 21.48
C ARG A 66 -18.17 12.40 22.64
N GLU A 67 -17.85 13.67 22.38
CA GLU A 67 -17.38 14.65 23.38
C GLU A 67 -18.54 15.34 24.11
N ALA A 68 -19.81 15.14 23.70
CA ALA A 68 -20.98 15.69 24.34
C ALA A 68 -21.25 15.06 25.73
N SER A 69 -22.11 15.69 26.52
CA SER A 69 -22.50 15.20 27.83
C SER A 69 -24.03 15.02 27.89
N PRO A 70 -24.53 13.77 27.93
CA PRO A 70 -23.81 12.49 27.89
C PRO A 70 -23.20 12.21 26.49
N PRO A 71 -22.10 11.44 26.39
CA PRO A 71 -21.51 11.06 25.11
C PRO A 71 -22.42 10.12 24.33
N VAL A 72 -22.54 10.36 23.00
CA VAL A 72 -23.37 9.58 22.09
C VAL A 72 -22.55 9.15 20.90
N GLU A 73 -22.64 7.89 20.51
CA GLU A 73 -22.13 7.42 19.21
C GLU A 73 -23.19 7.69 18.14
N THR A 74 -22.83 8.46 17.11
CA THR A 74 -23.72 8.68 15.96
C THR A 74 -23.28 7.84 14.77
N TYR A 75 -24.25 7.16 14.16
CA TYR A 75 -24.05 6.37 12.95
C TYR A 75 -24.43 7.12 11.68
N TRP A 76 -24.69 8.42 11.79
CA TRP A 76 -25.03 9.33 10.70
C TRP A 76 -24.38 10.69 10.90
N ILE A 77 -23.90 11.27 9.79
CA ILE A 77 -23.44 12.67 9.72
C ILE A 77 -24.17 13.36 8.58
N ASP A 78 -24.41 14.66 8.67
CA ASP A 78 -25.03 15.50 7.65
C ASP A 78 -24.13 16.66 7.15
N ASN A 79 -22.92 16.77 7.70
CA ASN A 79 -21.91 17.76 7.29
C ASN A 79 -21.19 17.39 5.98
N SER A 80 -21.52 16.26 5.34
CA SER A 80 -20.92 15.81 4.09
C SER A 80 -21.92 15.05 3.24
N PHE A 81 -21.92 15.26 1.91
CA PHE A 81 -22.76 14.58 0.93
C PHE A 81 -24.26 14.63 1.25
N LEU A 82 -24.75 15.73 1.83
CA LEU A 82 -26.14 15.88 2.29
C LEU A 82 -26.57 14.83 3.34
N GLY A 83 -25.65 14.09 3.86
CA GLY A 83 -25.81 13.04 4.83
C GLY A 83 -25.27 11.69 4.36
N MET A 84 -24.55 11.02 5.27
CA MET A 84 -24.06 9.67 5.03
C MET A 84 -23.83 8.90 6.33
N PRO A 85 -23.86 7.54 6.28
CA PRO A 85 -23.50 6.73 7.44
C PRO A 85 -22.02 6.85 7.80
N THR A 86 -21.71 6.71 9.11
CA THR A 86 -20.35 6.76 9.64
C THR A 86 -19.61 5.44 9.59
N TYR A 87 -20.20 4.38 9.07
CA TYR A 87 -19.67 3.01 9.07
C TYR A 87 -18.26 2.88 8.49
N GLN A 88 -17.94 3.72 7.52
CA GLN A 88 -16.61 3.79 6.89
C GLN A 88 -15.82 5.05 7.33
N LEU A 89 -16.31 5.80 8.32
CA LEU A 89 -15.66 6.99 8.89
C LEU A 89 -15.15 6.76 10.32
N GLY A 90 -15.07 5.51 10.77
CA GLY A 90 -14.56 5.19 12.09
C GLY A 90 -15.64 5.16 13.17
N ALA A 91 -16.86 4.75 12.84
CA ALA A 91 -17.89 4.42 13.83
C ALA A 91 -17.37 3.36 14.82
N GLU A 92 -17.66 3.57 16.10
CA GLU A 92 -17.36 2.62 17.16
C GLU A 92 -18.60 1.79 17.49
N TYR A 93 -18.40 0.51 17.73
CA TYR A 93 -19.49 -0.40 18.00
C TYR A 93 -19.36 -0.99 19.41
N PRO A 94 -20.48 -1.22 20.11
CA PRO A 94 -20.47 -1.98 21.35
C PRO A 94 -19.84 -3.36 21.12
N ALA A 95 -19.17 -3.90 22.12
CA ALA A 95 -18.54 -5.23 22.08
C ALA A 95 -17.43 -5.42 21.01
N ASP A 96 -16.62 -4.37 20.77
CA ASP A 96 -15.37 -4.51 20.00
C ASP A 96 -14.29 -5.21 20.85
N PHE A 97 -14.28 -6.54 20.83
CA PHE A 97 -13.31 -7.36 21.56
C PHE A 97 -11.87 -7.25 21.04
N LEU A 98 -11.67 -6.63 19.88
CA LEU A 98 -10.35 -6.41 19.28
C LEU A 98 -9.75 -5.05 19.69
N MET A 99 -10.51 -4.19 20.36
CA MET A 99 -10.08 -2.85 20.77
C MET A 99 -8.78 -2.84 21.60
N PRO A 100 -8.55 -3.74 22.58
CA PRO A 100 -7.28 -3.77 23.32
C PRO A 100 -6.06 -3.98 22.41
N PHE A 101 -6.17 -4.89 21.44
CA PHE A 101 -5.09 -5.15 20.47
C PHE A 101 -4.87 -3.95 19.53
N TYR A 102 -5.93 -3.26 19.16
CA TYR A 102 -5.84 -2.04 18.37
C TYR A 102 -5.02 -0.94 19.10
N TYR A 103 -5.21 -0.74 20.40
CA TYR A 103 -4.40 0.22 21.15
C TYR A 103 -2.94 -0.23 21.30
N ILE A 104 -2.68 -1.52 21.50
CA ILE A 104 -1.32 -2.06 21.58
C ILE A 104 -0.53 -1.78 20.29
N THR A 105 -1.15 -1.92 19.13
CA THR A 105 -0.48 -1.67 17.84
C THR A 105 -0.23 -0.19 17.57
N ARG A 106 -0.79 0.73 18.39
CA ARG A 106 -0.72 2.20 18.23
C ARG A 106 0.10 2.89 19.33
N ILE A 107 0.97 2.17 20.02
CA ILE A 107 1.85 2.73 21.06
C ILE A 107 2.80 3.79 20.49
N LEU A 108 3.27 3.62 19.25
CA LEU A 108 4.11 4.62 18.58
C LEU A 108 3.25 5.70 17.91
N PRO A 109 3.78 6.93 17.76
CA PRO A 109 3.05 8.01 17.08
C PRO A 109 2.81 7.70 15.60
N ARG A 110 1.75 8.29 15.02
CA ARG A 110 1.42 8.17 13.59
C ARG A 110 2.45 8.93 12.74
N PRO A 111 2.94 8.36 11.62
CA PRO A 111 2.66 7.04 11.07
C PRO A 111 3.63 5.94 11.50
N ALA A 112 4.58 6.19 12.40
CA ALA A 112 5.63 5.25 12.82
C ALA A 112 5.07 3.91 13.33
N HIS A 113 3.90 3.90 13.98
CA HIS A 113 3.25 2.66 14.43
C HIS A 113 2.88 1.73 13.27
N LEU A 114 2.50 2.25 12.09
CA LEU A 114 2.17 1.44 10.92
C LEU A 114 3.44 0.85 10.28
N LEU A 115 4.52 1.63 10.19
CA LEU A 115 5.81 1.11 9.74
C LEU A 115 6.33 0.03 10.70
N PHE A 116 6.17 0.24 12.00
CA PHE A 116 6.51 -0.76 13.00
C PHE A 116 5.65 -2.02 12.85
N LEU A 117 4.36 -1.90 12.54
CA LEU A 117 3.48 -3.04 12.27
C LEU A 117 3.99 -3.88 11.08
N TYR A 118 4.46 -3.24 10.00
CA TYR A 118 5.09 -3.93 8.87
C TYR A 118 6.33 -4.70 9.29
N PHE A 119 7.22 -4.07 10.05
CA PHE A 119 8.44 -4.71 10.53
C PHE A 119 8.13 -5.86 11.48
N LEU A 120 7.20 -5.68 12.41
CA LEU A 120 6.83 -6.69 13.40
C LEU A 120 6.21 -7.92 12.72
N GLY A 121 5.28 -7.69 11.77
CA GLY A 121 4.66 -8.76 11.00
C GLY A 121 5.67 -9.52 10.14
N GLY A 122 6.53 -8.80 9.43
CA GLY A 122 7.64 -9.39 8.66
C GLY A 122 8.55 -10.22 9.57
N TYR A 123 9.03 -9.65 10.68
CA TYR A 123 9.91 -10.35 11.61
C TYR A 123 9.28 -11.64 12.15
N LEU A 124 8.00 -11.60 12.53
CA LEU A 124 7.26 -12.78 12.98
C LEU A 124 7.20 -13.84 11.87
N LEU A 125 6.83 -13.45 10.67
CA LEU A 125 6.70 -14.35 9.53
C LEU A 125 8.02 -15.05 9.20
N PHE A 126 9.12 -14.31 9.11
CA PHE A 126 10.44 -14.89 8.85
C PHE A 126 10.93 -15.78 10.01
N SER A 127 10.55 -15.46 11.24
CA SER A 127 10.82 -16.32 12.40
C SER A 127 10.02 -17.64 12.35
N VAL A 128 8.76 -17.59 11.89
CA VAL A 128 7.91 -18.79 11.68
C VAL A 128 8.48 -19.66 10.55
N LEU A 129 9.13 -19.07 9.56
CA LEU A 129 9.87 -19.80 8.51
C LEU A 129 11.16 -20.46 9.02
N GLY A 130 11.50 -20.32 10.29
CA GLY A 130 12.66 -20.94 10.92
C GLY A 130 13.98 -20.23 10.63
N LEU A 131 13.94 -18.98 10.14
CA LEU A 131 15.15 -18.24 9.80
C LEU A 131 15.84 -17.66 11.03
N ARG A 132 17.18 -17.60 10.97
CA ARG A 132 17.98 -16.92 12.01
C ARG A 132 17.59 -15.44 12.08
N ARG A 133 17.71 -14.83 13.26
CA ARG A 133 17.30 -13.43 13.52
C ARG A 133 17.80 -12.42 12.52
N THR A 134 19.04 -12.54 12.06
CA THR A 134 19.62 -11.61 11.05
C THR A 134 18.84 -11.64 9.74
N TYR A 135 18.47 -12.84 9.26
CA TYR A 135 17.61 -12.96 8.07
C TYR A 135 16.20 -12.42 8.35
N ALA A 136 15.66 -12.72 9.54
CA ALA A 136 14.32 -12.25 9.89
C ALA A 136 14.24 -10.72 9.97
N ILE A 137 15.26 -10.05 10.51
CA ILE A 137 15.37 -8.58 10.51
C ILE A 137 15.52 -8.07 9.07
N MET A 138 16.42 -8.66 8.28
CA MET A 138 16.59 -8.27 6.88
C MET A 138 15.27 -8.36 6.09
N GLY A 139 14.54 -9.46 6.24
CA GLY A 139 13.25 -9.66 5.59
C GLY A 139 12.17 -8.69 6.07
N ALA A 140 12.11 -8.42 7.37
CA ALA A 140 11.20 -7.45 7.95
C ALA A 140 11.43 -6.03 7.39
N LEU A 141 12.67 -5.58 7.35
CA LEU A 141 13.04 -4.28 6.80
C LEU A 141 12.84 -4.23 5.28
N SER A 142 13.13 -5.33 4.57
CA SER A 142 12.89 -5.42 3.12
C SER A 142 11.41 -5.28 2.75
N PHE A 143 10.52 -5.84 3.56
CA PHE A 143 9.08 -5.65 3.38
C PHE A 143 8.66 -4.23 3.72
N GLY A 144 8.97 -3.74 4.93
CA GLY A 144 8.46 -2.46 5.41
C GLY A 144 9.05 -1.23 4.72
N PHE A 145 10.24 -1.31 4.15
CA PHE A 145 10.86 -0.23 3.36
C PHE A 145 10.55 -0.30 1.86
N SER A 146 9.67 -1.19 1.43
CA SER A 146 9.13 -1.09 0.08
C SER A 146 8.46 0.27 -0.13
N THR A 147 8.77 0.95 -1.22
CA THR A 147 8.37 2.34 -1.43
C THR A 147 6.85 2.50 -1.45
N TYR A 148 6.13 1.55 -2.04
CA TYR A 148 4.67 1.59 -2.04
C TYR A 148 4.06 1.67 -0.63
N LEU A 149 4.61 0.89 0.32
CA LEU A 149 4.14 0.90 1.71
C LEU A 149 4.39 2.25 2.38
N LEU A 150 5.49 2.92 2.06
CA LEU A 150 5.83 4.24 2.60
C LEU A 150 4.97 5.35 1.97
N ILE A 151 4.72 5.27 0.65
CA ILE A 151 3.85 6.23 -0.06
C ILE A 151 2.45 6.26 0.56
N ILE A 152 1.84 5.09 0.80
CA ILE A 152 0.50 5.05 1.40
C ILE A 152 0.48 5.60 2.83
N LEU A 153 1.61 5.56 3.56
CA LEU A 153 1.74 6.24 4.85
C LEU A 153 1.83 7.76 4.68
N GLN A 154 2.56 8.25 3.68
CA GLN A 154 2.72 9.67 3.43
C GLN A 154 1.40 10.34 3.06
N VAL A 155 0.63 9.76 2.14
CA VAL A 155 -0.66 10.32 1.70
C VAL A 155 -1.79 10.12 2.71
N GLY A 156 -1.65 9.22 3.69
CA GLY A 156 -2.63 9.01 4.76
C GLY A 156 -3.62 7.87 4.54
N HIS A 157 -3.35 6.94 3.63
CA HIS A 157 -4.18 5.73 3.43
C HIS A 157 -4.01 4.74 4.59
N ASN A 158 -4.23 5.21 5.84
CA ASN A 158 -3.88 4.48 7.06
C ASN A 158 -4.64 3.17 7.23
N THR A 159 -5.93 3.11 6.86
CA THR A 159 -6.72 1.86 6.93
C THR A 159 -6.20 0.82 5.95
N LYS A 160 -5.77 1.24 4.76
CA LYS A 160 -5.12 0.38 3.77
C LYS A 160 -3.78 -0.13 4.30
N ALA A 161 -2.97 0.77 4.85
CA ALA A 161 -1.68 0.45 5.45
C ALA A 161 -1.83 -0.56 6.60
N GLU A 162 -2.79 -0.34 7.49
CA GLU A 162 -3.07 -1.23 8.62
C GLU A 162 -3.51 -2.61 8.13
N ALA A 163 -4.42 -2.68 7.16
CA ALA A 163 -4.87 -3.95 6.57
C ALA A 163 -3.72 -4.75 5.96
N ILE A 164 -2.80 -4.10 5.24
CA ILE A 164 -1.61 -4.73 4.65
C ILE A 164 -0.63 -5.17 5.74
N GLY A 165 -0.48 -4.40 6.80
CA GLY A 165 0.41 -4.71 7.92
C GLY A 165 0.09 -6.05 8.60
N TYR A 166 -1.16 -6.50 8.53
CA TYR A 166 -1.56 -7.81 9.08
C TYR A 166 -1.36 -8.98 8.09
N PHE A 167 -1.04 -8.76 6.82
CA PHE A 167 -0.79 -9.84 5.86
C PHE A 167 0.30 -10.82 6.31
N PRO A 168 1.47 -10.35 6.77
CA PRO A 168 2.51 -11.25 7.28
C PRO A 168 2.06 -12.08 8.48
N PHE A 169 1.24 -11.51 9.38
CA PHE A 169 0.71 -12.24 10.55
C PHE A 169 -0.27 -13.33 10.13
N VAL A 170 -1.17 -13.05 9.18
CA VAL A 170 -2.12 -14.04 8.65
C VAL A 170 -1.38 -15.19 7.97
N LEU A 171 -0.39 -14.86 7.14
CA LEU A 171 0.42 -15.86 6.46
C LEU A 171 1.24 -16.68 7.47
N ALA A 172 1.78 -16.05 8.51
CA ALA A 172 2.48 -16.76 9.60
C ALA A 172 1.55 -17.74 10.34
N GLY A 173 0.31 -17.32 10.63
CA GLY A 173 -0.70 -18.18 11.23
C GLY A 173 -1.03 -19.41 10.38
N LEU A 174 -1.25 -19.22 9.07
CA LEU A 174 -1.45 -20.31 8.11
C LEU A 174 -0.24 -21.26 8.08
N LEU A 175 0.97 -20.72 7.99
CA LEU A 175 2.20 -21.53 7.95
C LEU A 175 2.42 -22.33 9.25
N LEU A 176 2.06 -21.78 10.41
CA LEU A 176 2.09 -22.53 11.68
C LEU A 176 1.11 -23.72 11.66
N LEU A 177 -0.09 -23.54 11.11
CA LEU A 177 -1.04 -24.65 10.94
C LEU A 177 -0.47 -25.72 10.02
N LEU A 178 0.08 -25.32 8.88
CA LEU A 178 0.72 -26.22 7.91
C LEU A 178 1.96 -26.93 8.47
N GLN A 179 2.58 -26.36 9.52
CA GLN A 179 3.66 -26.99 10.31
C GLN A 179 3.13 -27.85 11.48
N ASN A 180 1.84 -28.13 11.55
CA ASN A 180 1.18 -28.85 12.65
C ASN A 180 1.26 -28.18 14.03
N LYS A 181 1.58 -26.88 14.12
CA LYS A 181 1.52 -26.07 15.34
C LYS A 181 0.11 -25.53 15.54
N ARG A 182 -0.86 -26.46 15.70
CA ARG A 182 -2.29 -26.20 15.55
C ARG A 182 -2.83 -25.07 16.42
N LEU A 183 -2.57 -25.08 17.73
CA LEU A 183 -3.09 -24.07 18.66
C LEU A 183 -2.51 -22.67 18.36
N MET A 184 -1.18 -22.57 18.21
CA MET A 184 -0.52 -21.30 17.92
C MET A 184 -0.97 -20.73 16.57
N GLY A 185 -1.05 -21.59 15.54
CA GLY A 185 -1.50 -21.20 14.22
C GLY A 185 -2.95 -20.74 14.23
N TRP A 186 -3.84 -21.42 14.95
CA TRP A 186 -5.24 -21.05 15.08
C TRP A 186 -5.43 -19.72 15.82
N LEU A 187 -4.78 -19.52 16.96
CA LEU A 187 -4.83 -18.27 17.73
C LEU A 187 -4.29 -17.09 16.93
N LEU A 188 -3.12 -17.27 16.30
CA LEU A 188 -2.53 -16.20 15.47
C LEU A 188 -3.39 -15.89 14.25
N SER A 189 -3.94 -16.90 13.57
CA SER A 189 -4.83 -16.68 12.41
C SER A 189 -6.10 -15.95 12.82
N THR A 190 -6.72 -16.32 13.95
CA THR A 190 -7.93 -15.66 14.47
C THR A 190 -7.68 -14.18 14.76
N LEU A 191 -6.63 -13.88 15.51
CA LEU A 191 -6.28 -12.52 15.88
C LEU A 191 -5.88 -11.70 14.64
N ALA A 192 -5.02 -12.25 13.79
CA ALA A 192 -4.50 -11.55 12.61
C ALA A 192 -5.60 -11.27 11.57
N LEU A 193 -6.48 -12.24 11.29
CA LEU A 193 -7.65 -12.04 10.41
C LEU A 193 -8.64 -11.07 11.05
N GLY A 194 -8.90 -11.19 12.35
CA GLY A 194 -9.77 -10.26 13.07
C GLY A 194 -9.30 -8.82 12.96
N MET A 195 -8.02 -8.56 13.23
CA MET A 195 -7.43 -7.23 13.13
C MET A 195 -7.34 -6.73 11.67
N GLN A 196 -7.06 -7.63 10.72
CA GLN A 196 -7.01 -7.30 9.31
C GLN A 196 -8.38 -6.83 8.78
N ILE A 197 -9.47 -7.50 9.15
CA ILE A 197 -10.85 -7.12 8.78
C ILE A 197 -11.23 -5.83 9.53
N ARG A 198 -10.86 -5.69 10.79
CA ARG A 198 -11.11 -4.49 11.60
C ARG A 198 -10.47 -3.22 11.01
N ALA A 199 -9.38 -3.34 10.28
CA ALA A 199 -8.77 -2.22 9.57
C ALA A 199 -9.72 -1.55 8.55
N ASN A 200 -10.85 -2.17 8.27
CA ASN A 200 -11.97 -1.64 7.48
C ASN A 200 -11.58 -1.26 6.03
N HIS A 201 -10.63 -2.02 5.44
CA HIS A 201 -10.22 -1.85 4.04
C HIS A 201 -10.40 -3.16 3.25
N TYR A 202 -11.64 -3.47 2.91
CA TYR A 202 -12.05 -4.78 2.38
C TYR A 202 -11.43 -5.16 1.03
N GLN A 203 -10.97 -4.19 0.24
CA GLN A 203 -10.20 -4.49 -0.98
C GLN A 203 -8.89 -5.20 -0.65
N MET A 204 -8.20 -4.83 0.42
CA MET A 204 -6.99 -5.51 0.85
C MET A 204 -7.30 -6.91 1.38
N THR A 205 -8.40 -7.07 2.13
CA THR A 205 -8.90 -8.39 2.55
C THR A 205 -9.17 -9.29 1.33
N TYR A 206 -9.77 -8.73 0.29
CA TYR A 206 -10.06 -9.44 -0.96
C TYR A 206 -8.77 -9.93 -1.67
N TYR A 207 -7.74 -9.08 -1.75
CA TYR A 207 -6.46 -9.52 -2.31
C TYR A 207 -5.76 -10.55 -1.43
N LEU A 208 -5.85 -10.43 -0.11
CA LEU A 208 -5.34 -11.46 0.80
C LEU A 208 -5.98 -12.84 0.54
N LEU A 209 -7.28 -12.88 0.20
CA LEU A 209 -7.94 -14.15 -0.15
C LEU A 209 -7.33 -14.82 -1.38
N PHE A 210 -6.90 -14.08 -2.41
CA PHE A 210 -6.17 -14.65 -3.55
C PHE A 210 -4.86 -15.30 -3.10
N LEU A 211 -4.09 -14.65 -2.22
CA LEU A 211 -2.88 -15.22 -1.66
C LEU A 211 -3.18 -16.54 -0.92
N LEU A 212 -4.14 -16.50 0.00
CA LEU A 212 -4.51 -17.66 0.81
C LEU A 212 -5.03 -18.81 -0.06
N PHE A 213 -5.82 -18.52 -1.09
CA PHE A 213 -6.34 -19.50 -2.03
C PHE A 213 -5.21 -20.19 -2.82
N ILE A 214 -4.25 -19.42 -3.33
CA ILE A 214 -3.08 -19.98 -4.05
C ILE A 214 -2.24 -20.86 -3.12
N PHE A 215 -1.99 -20.42 -1.89
CA PHE A 215 -1.30 -21.25 -0.90
C PHE A 215 -2.07 -22.53 -0.62
N GLY A 216 -3.40 -22.42 -0.42
CA GLY A 216 -4.27 -23.58 -0.22
C GLY A 216 -4.18 -24.59 -1.36
N LEU A 217 -4.28 -24.14 -2.61
CA LEU A 217 -4.20 -25.03 -3.79
C LEU A 217 -2.84 -25.73 -3.90
N VAL A 218 -1.74 -24.99 -3.73
CA VAL A 218 -0.39 -25.56 -3.86
C VAL A 218 -0.11 -26.57 -2.75
N TYR A 219 -0.49 -26.25 -1.50
CA TYR A 219 -0.29 -27.17 -0.37
C TYR A 219 -1.25 -28.35 -0.40
N PHE A 220 -2.48 -28.19 -0.90
CA PHE A 220 -3.39 -29.29 -1.19
C PHE A 220 -2.78 -30.29 -2.19
N TRP A 221 -2.25 -29.76 -3.30
CA TRP A 221 -1.61 -30.57 -4.33
C TRP A 221 -0.40 -31.35 -3.79
N GLU A 222 0.37 -30.73 -2.91
CA GLU A 222 1.51 -31.40 -2.25
C GLU A 222 1.05 -32.47 -1.26
N ALA A 223 -0.01 -32.19 -0.47
CA ALA A 223 -0.62 -33.16 0.44
C ALA A 223 -1.24 -34.34 -0.32
N PHE A 224 -1.88 -34.08 -1.45
CA PHE A 224 -2.42 -35.12 -2.32
C PHE A 224 -1.33 -36.07 -2.84
N LYS A 225 -0.20 -35.51 -3.31
CA LYS A 225 0.97 -36.31 -3.75
C LYS A 225 1.56 -37.15 -2.61
N LYS A 226 1.58 -36.62 -1.39
CA LYS A 226 2.12 -37.30 -0.21
C LYS A 226 1.12 -38.23 0.47
N LYS A 227 -0.12 -38.33 -0.04
CA LYS A 227 -1.23 -39.07 0.57
C LYS A 227 -1.55 -38.61 2.01
N ASP A 228 -1.35 -37.34 2.31
CA ASP A 228 -1.57 -36.69 3.63
C ASP A 228 -2.74 -35.68 3.59
N VAL A 229 -3.75 -35.95 2.77
CA VAL A 229 -4.89 -35.06 2.54
C VAL A 229 -5.70 -34.82 3.81
N ASN A 230 -5.89 -35.85 4.64
CA ASN A 230 -6.67 -35.73 5.88
C ASN A 230 -6.05 -34.74 6.88
N ASN A 231 -4.72 -34.77 7.03
CA ASN A 231 -4.01 -33.82 7.89
C ASN A 231 -4.14 -32.39 7.32
N PHE A 232 -3.95 -32.23 6.00
CA PHE A 232 -4.15 -30.94 5.34
C PHE A 232 -5.57 -30.41 5.53
N LEU A 233 -6.61 -31.21 5.32
CA LEU A 233 -7.99 -30.83 5.55
C LEU A 233 -8.24 -30.39 6.99
N SER A 234 -7.68 -31.12 7.97
CA SER A 234 -7.75 -30.72 9.38
C SER A 234 -7.13 -29.33 9.62
N GLN A 235 -6.00 -29.03 8.99
CA GLN A 235 -5.32 -27.72 9.10
C GLN A 235 -6.17 -26.60 8.45
N ILE A 236 -6.77 -26.86 7.28
CA ILE A 236 -7.64 -25.88 6.59
C ILE A 236 -8.96 -25.68 7.35
N ILE A 237 -9.54 -26.71 7.94
CA ILE A 237 -10.74 -26.57 8.80
C ILE A 237 -10.42 -25.67 10.00
N LEU A 238 -9.28 -25.84 10.64
CA LEU A 238 -8.83 -24.95 11.72
C LEU A 238 -8.64 -23.52 11.22
N PHE A 239 -8.02 -23.31 10.07
CA PHE A 239 -7.85 -21.98 9.48
C PHE A 239 -9.20 -21.35 9.13
N ALA A 240 -10.13 -22.11 8.54
CA ALA A 240 -11.48 -21.65 8.23
C ALA A 240 -12.27 -21.29 9.51
N SER A 241 -12.16 -22.08 10.57
CA SER A 241 -12.80 -21.77 11.86
C SER A 241 -12.23 -20.49 12.48
N ALA A 242 -10.93 -20.23 12.34
CA ALA A 242 -10.31 -18.97 12.73
C ALA A 242 -10.88 -17.79 11.89
N GLY A 243 -11.08 -17.99 10.60
CA GLY A 243 -11.72 -17.01 9.71
C GLY A 243 -13.16 -16.72 10.09
N ILE A 244 -13.96 -17.76 10.37
CA ILE A 244 -15.36 -17.60 10.84
C ILE A 244 -15.40 -16.81 12.15
N LEU A 245 -14.52 -17.11 13.09
CA LEU A 245 -14.45 -16.37 14.35
C LEU A 245 -14.04 -14.90 14.11
N ALA A 246 -13.06 -14.65 13.22
CA ALA A 246 -12.64 -13.30 12.83
C ALA A 246 -13.77 -12.50 12.18
N LEU A 247 -14.58 -13.13 11.32
CA LEU A 247 -15.80 -12.53 10.76
C LEU A 247 -16.82 -12.23 11.86
N GLY A 248 -17.04 -13.16 12.80
CA GLY A 248 -17.94 -12.95 13.92
C GLY A 248 -17.52 -11.78 14.81
N LEU A 249 -16.21 -11.63 15.09
CA LEU A 249 -15.66 -10.50 15.85
C LEU A 249 -15.86 -9.14 15.15
N ASN A 250 -16.06 -9.13 13.84
CA ASN A 250 -16.29 -7.94 13.02
C ASN A 250 -17.70 -7.91 12.40
N ALA A 251 -18.67 -8.69 12.91
CA ALA A 251 -19.97 -8.87 12.26
C ALA A 251 -20.72 -7.54 12.11
N THR A 252 -20.74 -6.69 13.13
CA THR A 252 -21.49 -5.42 13.09
C THR A 252 -20.95 -4.47 12.01
N PRO A 253 -19.67 -4.10 11.93
CA PRO A 253 -19.18 -3.24 10.86
C PRO A 253 -19.30 -3.87 9.46
N LEU A 254 -19.20 -5.20 9.35
CA LEU A 254 -19.36 -5.91 8.09
C LEU A 254 -20.81 -5.82 7.57
N LEU A 255 -21.79 -6.12 8.41
CA LEU A 255 -23.21 -6.08 8.04
C LEU A 255 -23.66 -4.65 7.74
N ALA A 256 -23.28 -3.67 8.56
CA ALA A 256 -23.56 -2.25 8.33
C ALA A 256 -22.96 -1.77 6.99
N THR A 257 -21.71 -2.16 6.68
CA THR A 257 -21.10 -1.81 5.39
C THR A 257 -21.78 -2.51 4.22
N GLN A 258 -22.19 -3.77 4.37
CA GLN A 258 -22.94 -4.51 3.35
C GLN A 258 -24.25 -3.83 3.02
N GLU A 259 -25.02 -3.43 4.04
CA GLU A 259 -26.27 -2.68 3.88
C GLU A 259 -26.03 -1.36 3.14
N TYR A 260 -25.07 -0.55 3.61
CA TYR A 260 -24.78 0.75 3.00
C TYR A 260 -24.25 0.64 1.56
N THR A 261 -23.57 -0.44 1.22
CA THR A 261 -22.99 -0.63 -0.14
C THR A 261 -24.06 -0.49 -1.22
N GLN A 262 -25.30 -0.90 -0.96
CA GLN A 262 -26.41 -0.82 -1.91
C GLN A 262 -26.78 0.63 -2.26
N PHE A 263 -26.62 1.57 -1.32
CA PHE A 263 -26.94 2.98 -1.47
C PHE A 263 -25.75 3.84 -1.89
N SER A 264 -24.58 3.24 -1.95
CA SER A 264 -23.34 3.91 -2.35
C SER A 264 -23.09 3.80 -3.86
N THR A 265 -22.09 4.52 -4.36
CA THR A 265 -21.61 4.41 -5.76
C THR A 265 -21.17 2.99 -6.13
N ARG A 266 -21.09 2.06 -5.18
CA ARG A 266 -20.76 0.64 -5.39
C ARG A 266 -22.01 -0.25 -5.56
N GLY A 267 -23.20 0.31 -5.31
CA GLY A 267 -24.49 -0.34 -5.55
C GLY A 267 -25.02 -0.13 -6.99
N PRO A 268 -26.25 -0.53 -7.30
CA PRO A 268 -26.90 -0.28 -8.59
C PRO A 268 -27.29 1.19 -8.74
N SER A 269 -27.32 1.68 -9.98
CA SER A 269 -27.89 3.00 -10.32
C SER A 269 -29.40 2.86 -10.58
N GLU A 270 -30.15 3.88 -10.17
CA GLU A 270 -31.59 3.99 -10.50
C GLU A 270 -31.81 4.77 -11.80
N LEU A 271 -30.78 5.48 -12.29
CA LEU A 271 -30.87 6.28 -13.52
C LEU A 271 -30.68 5.42 -14.77
N ARG A 272 -31.47 5.71 -15.79
CA ARG A 272 -31.40 5.06 -17.12
C ARG A 272 -30.57 5.85 -18.13
N MET A 273 -30.23 7.10 -17.82
CA MET A 273 -29.44 7.98 -18.69
C MET A 273 -28.29 8.61 -17.92
N GLN A 274 -27.21 8.86 -18.63
CA GLN A 274 -26.08 9.65 -18.16
C GLN A 274 -26.36 11.15 -18.33
N PRO A 275 -25.63 12.06 -17.66
CA PRO A 275 -25.80 13.50 -17.83
C PRO A 275 -25.72 13.96 -19.28
N ASN A 276 -24.86 13.34 -20.10
CA ASN A 276 -24.70 13.64 -21.53
C ASN A 276 -25.84 13.10 -22.44
N GLY A 277 -26.92 12.57 -21.85
CA GLY A 277 -28.07 12.03 -22.60
C GLY A 277 -27.88 10.62 -23.17
N THR A 278 -26.73 9.99 -22.97
CA THR A 278 -26.54 8.59 -23.42
C THR A 278 -27.17 7.60 -22.45
N PRO A 279 -27.62 6.42 -22.93
CA PRO A 279 -28.12 5.36 -22.05
C PRO A 279 -27.06 4.96 -21.03
N LYS A 280 -27.51 4.76 -19.78
CA LYS A 280 -26.65 4.25 -18.71
C LYS A 280 -26.84 2.73 -18.62
N GLU A 281 -25.75 1.99 -18.75
CA GLU A 281 -25.78 0.56 -18.50
C GLU A 281 -26.08 0.30 -17.01
N ASN A 282 -27.07 -0.52 -16.75
CA ASN A 282 -27.52 -0.85 -15.40
C ASN A 282 -26.59 -1.89 -14.77
N THR A 283 -25.33 -1.52 -14.53
CA THR A 283 -24.35 -2.38 -13.86
C THR A 283 -24.46 -2.22 -12.35
N SER A 284 -24.53 -3.33 -11.64
CA SER A 284 -24.41 -3.31 -10.18
C SER A 284 -22.92 -3.25 -9.81
N GLY A 285 -22.36 -2.05 -9.68
CA GLY A 285 -20.95 -1.89 -9.35
C GLY A 285 -20.36 -0.60 -9.87
N LEU A 286 -19.02 -0.58 -9.93
CA LEU A 286 -18.26 0.52 -10.50
C LEU A 286 -18.14 0.34 -12.02
N ASP A 287 -17.98 1.44 -12.74
CA ASP A 287 -17.70 1.44 -14.16
C ASP A 287 -16.31 0.85 -14.48
N TYR A 288 -16.16 0.17 -15.63
CA TYR A 288 -14.92 -0.46 -16.06
C TYR A 288 -13.74 0.53 -16.08
N ASN A 289 -13.94 1.72 -16.66
CA ASN A 289 -12.89 2.72 -16.76
C ASN A 289 -12.47 3.21 -15.38
N TYR A 290 -13.42 3.34 -14.46
CA TYR A 290 -13.13 3.74 -13.07
C TYR A 290 -12.43 2.64 -12.26
N ILE A 291 -12.80 1.37 -12.46
CA ILE A 291 -12.13 0.21 -11.88
C ILE A 291 -10.65 0.16 -12.31
N THR A 292 -10.42 0.35 -13.60
CA THR A 292 -9.13 0.13 -14.27
C THR A 292 -8.31 1.40 -14.46
N GLN A 293 -8.79 2.56 -14.02
CA GLN A 293 -8.12 3.85 -14.18
C GLN A 293 -6.67 3.84 -13.70
N TYR A 294 -6.42 3.16 -12.58
CA TYR A 294 -5.10 2.91 -12.03
C TYR A 294 -4.70 1.46 -12.33
N SER A 295 -4.24 1.21 -13.54
CA SER A 295 -3.67 -0.06 -14.00
C SER A 295 -2.18 0.13 -14.25
N TYR A 296 -1.36 -0.84 -13.88
CA TYR A 296 0.06 -0.84 -14.24
C TYR A 296 0.23 -1.04 -15.74
N GLY A 297 1.08 -0.23 -16.36
CA GLY A 297 1.62 -0.51 -17.68
C GLY A 297 2.51 -1.76 -17.64
N LEU A 298 2.56 -2.54 -18.74
CA LEU A 298 3.43 -3.71 -18.80
C LEU A 298 4.90 -3.31 -18.58
N PHE A 299 5.34 -2.26 -19.27
CA PHE A 299 6.69 -1.71 -19.10
C PHE A 299 6.87 -1.02 -17.75
N GLU A 300 5.82 -0.39 -17.22
CA GLU A 300 5.83 0.23 -15.89
C GLU A 300 6.14 -0.77 -14.76
N SER A 301 5.85 -2.06 -14.95
CA SER A 301 6.19 -3.09 -13.98
C SER A 301 7.70 -3.18 -13.68
N PHE A 302 8.55 -2.70 -14.57
CA PHE A 302 9.99 -2.58 -14.30
C PHE A 302 10.32 -1.49 -13.27
N SER A 303 9.41 -0.59 -12.92
CA SER A 303 9.59 0.36 -11.82
C SER A 303 9.78 -0.33 -10.47
N LEU A 304 9.26 -1.54 -10.32
CA LEU A 304 9.48 -2.38 -9.13
C LEU A 304 10.98 -2.71 -8.91
N LEU A 305 11.79 -2.69 -9.99
CA LEU A 305 13.24 -2.97 -10.01
C LEU A 305 14.08 -1.70 -10.26
N PHE A 306 13.57 -0.77 -11.06
CA PHE A 306 14.24 0.47 -11.45
C PHE A 306 13.23 1.62 -11.30
N PRO A 307 13.20 2.34 -10.18
CA PRO A 307 12.08 3.21 -9.81
C PRO A 307 11.79 4.34 -10.81
N ARG A 308 12.79 4.80 -11.56
CA ARG A 308 12.64 5.89 -12.54
C ARG A 308 12.57 5.42 -13.99
N ILE A 309 12.26 4.14 -14.22
CA ILE A 309 12.20 3.57 -15.59
C ILE A 309 11.12 4.24 -16.44
N GLN A 310 10.02 4.68 -15.82
CA GLN A 310 8.98 5.50 -16.46
C GLN A 310 8.88 6.91 -15.83
N GLY A 311 10.03 7.48 -15.49
CA GLY A 311 10.11 8.73 -14.73
C GLY A 311 9.96 8.47 -13.24
N GLY A 312 9.80 9.49 -12.44
CA GLY A 312 9.54 9.35 -11.01
C GLY A 312 8.05 9.45 -10.70
N GLY A 313 7.66 10.50 -9.97
CA GLY A 313 6.28 10.83 -9.70
C GLY A 313 5.69 11.86 -10.68
N SER A 314 4.42 12.19 -10.46
CA SER A 314 3.77 13.34 -11.11
C SER A 314 4.34 14.68 -10.62
N ARG A 315 5.11 14.65 -9.54
CA ARG A 315 5.88 15.75 -8.97
C ARG A 315 7.20 15.18 -8.46
N GLU A 316 8.28 15.34 -9.22
CA GLU A 316 9.61 14.84 -8.90
C GLU A 316 10.57 16.00 -8.68
N ASP A 317 11.33 15.98 -7.61
CA ASP A 317 12.46 16.88 -7.45
C ASP A 317 13.63 16.37 -8.30
N VAL A 318 13.97 17.13 -9.35
CA VAL A 318 15.09 16.82 -10.24
C VAL A 318 16.36 17.61 -9.89
N GLY A 319 16.26 18.49 -8.91
CA GLY A 319 17.37 19.26 -8.35
C GLY A 319 17.83 20.45 -9.21
N THR A 320 18.54 21.36 -8.53
CA THR A 320 19.14 22.56 -9.18
C THR A 320 20.37 22.25 -10.04
N GLU A 321 20.87 21.01 -10.02
CA GLU A 321 21.93 20.50 -10.89
C GLU A 321 21.39 19.89 -12.19
N SER A 322 20.08 19.94 -12.42
CA SER A 322 19.44 19.37 -13.61
C SER A 322 19.63 20.26 -14.85
N SER A 323 19.69 19.62 -16.02
CA SER A 323 19.72 20.34 -17.31
C SER A 323 18.52 21.27 -17.50
N LEU A 324 17.35 20.88 -16.96
CA LEU A 324 16.13 21.69 -16.96
C LEU A 324 16.32 22.98 -16.14
N TYR A 325 16.95 22.93 -14.98
CA TYR A 325 17.24 24.12 -14.19
C TYR A 325 18.14 25.10 -14.95
N TYR A 326 19.26 24.63 -15.49
CA TYR A 326 20.17 25.48 -16.28
C TYR A 326 19.51 26.04 -17.54
N TYR A 327 18.62 25.27 -18.17
CA TYR A 327 17.83 25.77 -19.30
C TYR A 327 16.94 26.94 -18.90
N LEU A 328 16.21 26.84 -17.75
CA LEU A 328 15.36 27.91 -17.24
C LEU A 328 16.17 29.17 -16.89
N ILE A 329 17.30 29.02 -16.20
CA ILE A 329 18.20 30.14 -15.89
C ILE A 329 18.73 30.79 -17.17
N GLY A 330 19.13 30.00 -18.17
CA GLY A 330 19.60 30.50 -19.47
C GLY A 330 18.52 31.24 -20.28
N ARG A 331 17.22 31.04 -19.95
CA ARG A 331 16.07 31.78 -20.50
C ARG A 331 15.69 33.00 -19.66
N GLY A 332 16.43 33.34 -18.62
CA GLY A 332 16.19 34.50 -17.78
C GLY A 332 15.11 34.27 -16.69
N VAL A 333 14.72 33.00 -16.41
CA VAL A 333 13.81 32.71 -15.30
C VAL A 333 14.54 33.00 -13.98
N PRO A 334 13.94 33.74 -13.03
CA PRO A 334 14.54 34.01 -11.73
C PRO A 334 14.93 32.72 -11.00
N VAL A 335 16.10 32.73 -10.33
CA VAL A 335 16.70 31.58 -9.64
C VAL A 335 15.68 30.87 -8.73
N GLN A 336 14.92 31.63 -7.95
CA GLN A 336 13.96 31.07 -7.02
C GLN A 336 12.78 30.40 -7.71
N GLN A 337 12.30 30.98 -8.83
CA GLN A 337 11.23 30.38 -9.62
C GLN A 337 11.71 29.12 -10.34
N ALA A 338 12.91 29.13 -10.91
CA ALA A 338 13.52 27.97 -11.54
C ALA A 338 13.72 26.83 -10.50
N ALA A 339 14.22 27.15 -9.30
CA ALA A 339 14.37 26.16 -8.21
C ALA A 339 13.03 25.58 -7.79
N SER A 340 12.00 26.42 -7.62
CA SER A 340 10.64 25.97 -7.30
C SER A 340 10.02 25.10 -8.41
N PHE A 341 10.31 25.37 -9.68
CA PHE A 341 9.84 24.54 -10.78
C PHE A 341 10.49 23.16 -10.78
N VAL A 342 11.83 23.11 -10.64
CA VAL A 342 12.56 21.83 -10.68
C VAL A 342 12.36 20.95 -9.46
N SER A 343 11.84 21.49 -8.36
CA SER A 343 11.47 20.69 -7.18
C SER A 343 10.18 19.88 -7.34
N ALA A 344 9.40 20.12 -8.43
CA ALA A 344 8.12 19.45 -8.63
C ALA A 344 7.81 19.19 -10.13
N VAL A 345 8.78 18.62 -10.87
CA VAL A 345 8.65 18.36 -12.31
C VAL A 345 7.77 17.12 -12.55
N PRO A 346 6.83 17.15 -13.51
CA PRO A 346 6.03 15.99 -13.87
C PRO A 346 6.83 15.01 -14.75
N THR A 347 7.70 14.24 -14.12
CA THR A 347 8.60 13.31 -14.84
C THR A 347 7.93 11.99 -15.19
N TYR A 348 6.86 11.59 -14.49
CA TYR A 348 6.11 10.37 -14.79
C TYR A 348 5.52 10.39 -16.21
N TRP A 349 5.70 9.28 -16.96
CA TRP A 349 5.20 9.11 -18.32
C TRP A 349 4.52 7.76 -18.57
N GLY A 350 4.03 7.13 -17.49
CA GLY A 350 3.23 5.89 -17.56
C GLY A 350 1.74 6.15 -17.84
N ASP A 351 0.94 5.09 -17.68
CA ASP A 351 -0.48 5.08 -18.04
C ASP A 351 -1.43 5.49 -16.91
N GLN A 352 -0.93 5.65 -15.69
CA GLN A 352 -1.74 6.07 -14.56
C GLN A 352 -1.95 7.60 -14.56
N PRO A 353 -3.12 8.12 -14.16
CA PRO A 353 -3.39 9.55 -14.26
C PRO A 353 -2.55 10.41 -13.32
N ILE A 354 -2.29 9.91 -12.10
CA ILE A 354 -1.47 10.56 -11.07
C ILE A 354 -0.68 9.49 -10.34
N LEU A 355 0.61 9.72 -10.16
CA LEU A 355 1.50 8.86 -9.39
C LEU A 355 2.30 9.70 -8.39
N GLU A 356 2.14 9.48 -7.11
CA GLU A 356 2.92 10.18 -6.08
C GLU A 356 4.40 9.78 -6.16
N ALA A 357 4.65 8.47 -6.24
CA ALA A 357 5.96 7.90 -6.46
C ALA A 357 5.84 6.48 -7.03
N PRO A 358 6.86 5.97 -7.72
CA PRO A 358 6.87 4.60 -8.20
C PRO A 358 6.89 3.60 -7.05
N ALA A 359 6.15 2.52 -7.19
CA ALA A 359 6.31 1.37 -6.32
C ALA A 359 7.67 0.71 -6.62
N TYR A 360 8.47 0.53 -5.59
CA TYR A 360 9.80 -0.04 -5.70
C TYR A 360 10.05 -1.05 -4.58
N ILE A 361 10.37 -2.29 -4.94
CA ILE A 361 10.64 -3.38 -4.01
C ILE A 361 12.14 -3.53 -3.74
N GLY A 362 12.96 -3.10 -4.68
CA GLY A 362 14.41 -3.16 -4.60
C GLY A 362 15.04 -4.06 -5.65
N ILE A 363 16.02 -3.53 -6.41
CA ILE A 363 16.77 -4.34 -7.36
C ILE A 363 17.57 -5.44 -6.65
N THR A 364 18.05 -5.14 -5.45
CA THR A 364 18.75 -6.09 -4.57
C THR A 364 17.82 -7.22 -4.12
N ILE A 365 16.57 -6.91 -3.80
CA ILE A 365 15.56 -7.89 -3.39
C ILE A 365 15.17 -8.78 -4.58
N PHE A 366 14.96 -8.21 -5.77
CA PHE A 366 14.68 -9.01 -6.95
C PHE A 366 15.87 -9.90 -7.34
N PHE A 367 17.12 -9.40 -7.20
CA PHE A 367 18.32 -10.22 -7.40
C PHE A 367 18.33 -11.42 -6.46
N LEU A 368 18.08 -11.20 -5.17
CA LEU A 368 17.98 -12.27 -4.17
C LEU A 368 16.76 -13.17 -4.41
N ALA A 369 15.64 -12.63 -4.88
CA ALA A 369 14.45 -13.45 -5.18
C ALA A 369 14.70 -14.41 -6.34
N LEU A 370 15.38 -13.97 -7.40
CA LEU A 370 15.77 -14.85 -8.50
C LEU A 370 16.81 -15.91 -8.06
N LEU A 371 17.75 -15.51 -7.22
CA LEU A 371 18.68 -16.45 -6.58
C LEU A 371 17.92 -17.45 -5.71
N GLY A 372 16.94 -16.98 -4.94
CA GLY A 372 16.07 -17.80 -4.11
C GLY A 372 15.19 -18.77 -4.92
N PHE A 373 14.65 -18.31 -6.04
CA PHE A 373 13.94 -19.15 -6.99
C PHE A 373 14.77 -20.34 -7.48
N ARG A 374 16.05 -20.13 -7.72
CA ARG A 374 16.98 -21.14 -8.23
C ARG A 374 17.54 -22.06 -7.12
N SER A 375 17.66 -21.57 -5.90
CA SER A 375 18.24 -22.31 -4.76
C SER A 375 17.23 -23.09 -3.95
N SER A 376 15.97 -22.66 -3.91
CA SER A 376 14.92 -23.27 -3.08
C SER A 376 14.04 -24.25 -3.85
N ARG A 377 13.31 -25.11 -3.12
CA ARG A 377 12.34 -26.08 -3.63
C ARG A 377 11.14 -26.17 -2.69
N GLY A 378 10.10 -26.89 -3.11
CA GLY A 378 8.94 -27.20 -2.28
C GLY A 378 7.72 -26.29 -2.49
N PRO A 379 6.65 -26.52 -1.70
CA PRO A 379 5.38 -25.84 -1.87
C PRO A 379 5.46 -24.33 -1.61
N LEU A 380 6.24 -23.90 -0.61
CA LEU A 380 6.41 -22.47 -0.31
C LEU A 380 6.92 -21.70 -1.54
N ARG A 381 8.00 -22.18 -2.21
CA ARG A 381 8.50 -21.54 -3.43
C ARG A 381 7.42 -21.44 -4.52
N LYS A 382 6.68 -22.55 -4.76
CA LYS A 382 5.63 -22.59 -5.78
C LYS A 382 4.53 -21.59 -5.48
N SER A 383 4.08 -21.52 -4.22
CA SER A 383 3.06 -20.58 -3.78
C SER A 383 3.52 -19.14 -3.98
N LEU A 384 4.73 -18.78 -3.52
CA LEU A 384 5.27 -17.43 -3.65
C LEU A 384 5.33 -16.98 -5.12
N ILE A 385 5.84 -17.85 -6.02
CA ILE A 385 5.94 -17.54 -7.46
C ILE A 385 4.56 -17.35 -8.08
N LEU A 386 3.62 -18.25 -7.79
CA LEU A 386 2.26 -18.14 -8.33
C LEU A 386 1.58 -16.86 -7.83
N VAL A 387 1.74 -16.49 -6.55
CA VAL A 387 1.21 -15.24 -6.02
C VAL A 387 1.84 -14.03 -6.71
N ILE A 388 3.17 -14.02 -6.92
CA ILE A 388 3.87 -12.94 -7.64
C ILE A 388 3.30 -12.79 -9.06
N ILE A 389 3.14 -13.87 -9.79
CA ILE A 389 2.60 -13.86 -11.16
C ILE A 389 1.15 -13.35 -11.16
N VAL A 390 0.28 -13.91 -10.30
CA VAL A 390 -1.12 -13.50 -10.22
C VAL A 390 -1.24 -12.04 -9.78
N SER A 391 -0.43 -11.59 -8.84
CA SER A 391 -0.37 -10.20 -8.40
C SER A 391 -0.07 -9.23 -9.57
N LEU A 392 0.92 -9.56 -10.40
CA LEU A 392 1.24 -8.78 -11.60
C LEU A 392 0.08 -8.78 -12.59
N LEU A 393 -0.47 -9.95 -12.92
CA LEU A 393 -1.60 -10.07 -13.85
C LEU A 393 -2.81 -9.25 -13.40
N LEU A 394 -3.15 -9.29 -12.12
CA LEU A 394 -4.23 -8.49 -11.55
C LEU A 394 -3.93 -6.99 -11.60
N SER A 395 -2.69 -6.58 -11.37
CA SER A 395 -2.29 -5.17 -11.33
C SER A 395 -2.24 -4.51 -12.72
N TRP A 396 -2.11 -5.30 -13.80
CA TRP A 396 -2.12 -4.81 -15.18
C TRP A 396 -3.50 -4.35 -15.67
N GLY A 397 -4.59 -4.78 -15.04
CA GLY A 397 -5.94 -4.30 -15.27
C GLY A 397 -6.32 -4.13 -16.75
N LYS A 398 -6.50 -2.87 -17.21
CA LYS A 398 -6.86 -2.56 -18.61
C LYS A 398 -5.86 -3.09 -19.65
N ASN A 399 -4.61 -3.35 -19.25
CA ASN A 399 -3.58 -3.86 -20.13
C ASN A 399 -3.66 -5.39 -20.34
N VAL A 400 -4.54 -6.07 -19.58
CA VAL A 400 -4.90 -7.48 -19.77
C VAL A 400 -6.44 -7.61 -19.71
N PRO A 401 -7.14 -7.03 -20.72
CA PRO A 401 -8.59 -6.83 -20.64
C PRO A 401 -9.39 -8.13 -20.56
N TRP A 402 -8.94 -9.21 -21.20
CA TRP A 402 -9.61 -10.51 -21.14
C TRP A 402 -9.71 -11.05 -19.70
N LEU A 403 -8.66 -10.91 -18.90
CA LEU A 403 -8.65 -11.34 -17.50
C LEU A 403 -9.49 -10.40 -16.63
N THR A 404 -9.34 -9.10 -16.86
CA THR A 404 -10.07 -8.09 -16.09
C THR A 404 -11.57 -8.18 -16.30
N ASN A 405 -12.03 -8.36 -17.55
CA ASN A 405 -13.45 -8.58 -17.86
C ASN A 405 -13.96 -9.87 -17.20
N LEU A 406 -13.22 -10.98 -17.33
CA LEU A 406 -13.59 -12.24 -16.68
C LEU A 406 -13.76 -12.07 -15.16
N LEU A 407 -12.89 -11.29 -14.51
CA LEU A 407 -13.00 -11.04 -13.07
C LEU A 407 -14.15 -10.10 -12.73
N ILE A 408 -14.40 -9.07 -13.52
CA ILE A 408 -15.52 -8.13 -13.32
C ILE A 408 -16.85 -8.85 -13.48
N ASP A 409 -16.97 -9.72 -14.49
CA ASP A 409 -18.24 -10.35 -14.85
C ASP A 409 -18.57 -11.56 -13.98
N TYR A 410 -17.56 -12.36 -13.61
CA TYR A 410 -17.80 -13.66 -12.97
C TYR A 410 -17.25 -13.77 -11.54
N PHE A 411 -16.32 -12.89 -11.12
CA PHE A 411 -15.73 -13.03 -9.79
C PHE A 411 -16.49 -12.18 -8.76
N PRO A 412 -17.07 -12.79 -7.71
CA PRO A 412 -17.90 -12.08 -6.76
C PRO A 412 -17.19 -10.84 -6.19
N LEU A 413 -17.88 -9.71 -6.15
CA LEU A 413 -17.45 -8.45 -5.56
C LEU A 413 -16.25 -7.76 -6.27
N TYR A 414 -15.64 -8.34 -7.33
CA TYR A 414 -14.50 -7.71 -8.00
C TYR A 414 -14.86 -6.32 -8.55
N ASN A 415 -16.07 -6.16 -9.08
CA ASN A 415 -16.62 -4.89 -9.60
C ASN A 415 -16.95 -3.84 -8.50
N LYS A 416 -16.72 -4.14 -7.22
CA LYS A 416 -16.88 -3.18 -6.11
C LYS A 416 -15.59 -2.45 -5.77
N PHE A 417 -14.45 -2.84 -6.34
CA PHE A 417 -13.14 -2.28 -6.02
C PHE A 417 -12.55 -1.55 -7.23
N ARG A 418 -11.76 -0.52 -6.97
CA ARG A 418 -11.06 0.25 -8.00
C ARG A 418 -9.55 0.21 -7.79
N ALA A 419 -8.78 0.81 -8.74
CA ALA A 419 -7.33 0.90 -8.66
C ALA A 419 -6.71 -0.50 -8.53
N VAL A 420 -6.91 -1.31 -9.57
CA VAL A 420 -6.45 -2.70 -9.64
C VAL A 420 -4.95 -2.87 -9.45
N SER A 421 -4.14 -1.82 -9.74
CA SER A 421 -2.71 -1.77 -9.42
C SER A 421 -2.41 -2.06 -7.94
N SER A 422 -3.37 -1.82 -7.04
CA SER A 422 -3.22 -2.15 -5.62
C SER A 422 -3.03 -3.64 -5.33
N ALA A 423 -3.33 -4.54 -6.30
CA ALA A 423 -3.08 -5.98 -6.17
C ALA A 423 -1.58 -6.30 -6.01
N GLN A 424 -0.68 -5.38 -6.42
CA GLN A 424 0.77 -5.51 -6.24
C GLN A 424 1.20 -5.71 -4.77
N VAL A 425 0.36 -5.40 -3.77
CA VAL A 425 0.73 -5.61 -2.36
C VAL A 425 1.06 -7.08 -2.06
N LEU A 426 0.52 -8.01 -2.83
CA LEU A 426 0.83 -9.43 -2.71
C LEU A 426 2.25 -9.73 -3.16
N LEU A 427 2.68 -9.09 -4.24
CA LEU A 427 4.04 -9.17 -4.75
C LEU A 427 5.02 -8.46 -3.81
N GLU A 428 4.64 -7.31 -3.23
CA GLU A 428 5.39 -6.59 -2.19
C GLU A 428 5.72 -7.47 -0.96
N LEU A 429 4.80 -8.37 -0.59
CA LEU A 429 5.03 -9.33 0.49
C LEU A 429 5.85 -10.54 0.02
N CYS A 430 5.47 -11.13 -1.12
CA CYS A 430 6.02 -12.45 -1.52
C CYS A 430 7.45 -12.36 -2.04
N THR A 431 7.85 -11.25 -2.67
CA THR A 431 9.20 -11.09 -3.23
C THR A 431 10.28 -11.05 -2.15
N PRO A 432 10.16 -10.26 -1.05
CA PRO A 432 11.11 -10.32 0.06
C PRO A 432 11.16 -11.69 0.74
N ILE A 433 10.01 -12.40 0.83
CA ILE A 433 9.99 -13.75 1.40
C ILE A 433 10.85 -14.69 0.53
N LEU A 434 10.63 -14.69 -0.78
CA LEU A 434 11.39 -15.52 -1.71
C LEU A 434 12.88 -15.16 -1.70
N ALA A 435 13.20 -13.86 -1.59
CA ALA A 435 14.56 -13.35 -1.55
C ALA A 435 15.32 -13.84 -0.31
N VAL A 436 14.79 -13.55 0.87
CA VAL A 436 15.52 -13.78 2.14
C VAL A 436 15.50 -15.25 2.55
N TRP A 437 14.35 -15.93 2.40
CA TRP A 437 14.28 -17.38 2.62
C TRP A 437 15.13 -18.13 1.60
N GLY A 438 15.11 -17.71 0.34
CA GLY A 438 15.93 -18.30 -0.70
C GLY A 438 17.43 -18.06 -0.52
N LEU A 439 17.83 -16.90 0.03
CA LEU A 439 19.22 -16.62 0.40
C LEU A 439 19.72 -17.60 1.48
N ALA A 440 18.90 -17.90 2.48
CA ALA A 440 19.25 -18.92 3.49
C ALA A 440 19.47 -20.28 2.82
N GLN A 441 18.56 -20.71 1.93
CA GLN A 441 18.68 -21.96 1.17
C GLN A 441 19.91 -21.97 0.23
N PHE A 442 20.32 -20.80 -0.28
CA PHE A 442 21.51 -20.68 -1.11
C PHE A 442 22.80 -20.99 -0.32
N PHE A 443 22.90 -20.51 0.92
CA PHE A 443 24.07 -20.77 1.75
C PHE A 443 24.17 -22.23 2.23
N ASP A 444 23.06 -22.98 2.20
CA ASP A 444 23.03 -24.41 2.52
C ASP A 444 23.51 -25.28 1.32
N LYS A 445 23.72 -24.69 0.12
CA LYS A 445 24.22 -25.40 -1.06
C LYS A 445 25.74 -25.53 -1.04
N GLU A 446 26.23 -26.56 -1.75
CA GLU A 446 27.65 -26.72 -2.02
C GLU A 446 28.23 -25.54 -2.81
N LYS A 447 29.50 -25.22 -2.61
CA LYS A 447 30.14 -24.03 -3.20
C LYS A 447 30.07 -23.99 -4.73
N HIS A 448 30.24 -25.13 -5.39
CA HIS A 448 30.13 -25.18 -6.84
C HIS A 448 28.69 -24.90 -7.33
N GLU A 449 27.68 -25.39 -6.60
CA GLU A 449 26.26 -25.07 -6.89
C GLU A 449 25.95 -23.60 -6.65
N GLN A 450 26.49 -23.01 -5.55
CA GLN A 450 26.37 -21.58 -5.28
C GLN A 450 26.87 -20.76 -6.46
N ILE A 451 28.07 -21.06 -6.99
CA ILE A 451 28.65 -20.38 -8.14
C ILE A 451 27.79 -20.57 -9.41
N LYS A 452 27.27 -21.76 -9.66
CA LYS A 452 26.40 -22.04 -10.80
C LYS A 452 25.09 -21.25 -10.74
N ILE A 453 24.46 -21.21 -9.56
CA ILE A 453 23.23 -20.43 -9.31
C ILE A 453 23.49 -18.95 -9.48
N LEU A 454 24.56 -18.44 -8.86
CA LEU A 454 24.97 -17.03 -8.94
C LEU A 454 25.26 -16.60 -10.37
N ARG A 455 26.05 -17.39 -11.11
CA ARG A 455 26.35 -17.13 -12.53
C ARG A 455 25.06 -17.02 -13.36
N GLY A 456 24.12 -17.95 -13.20
CA GLY A 456 22.85 -17.89 -13.92
C GLY A 456 21.98 -16.70 -13.52
N THR A 457 22.00 -16.28 -12.24
CA THR A 457 21.30 -15.07 -11.76
C THR A 457 21.95 -13.81 -12.36
N ALA A 458 23.27 -13.72 -12.33
CA ALA A 458 23.99 -12.59 -12.90
C ALA A 458 23.79 -12.45 -14.42
N ILE A 459 23.74 -13.56 -15.16
CA ILE A 459 23.44 -13.54 -16.60
C ILE A 459 22.04 -12.97 -16.86
N VAL A 460 21.02 -13.38 -16.10
CA VAL A 460 19.65 -12.86 -16.28
C VAL A 460 19.58 -11.36 -16.01
N PHE A 461 20.19 -10.88 -14.94
CA PHE A 461 20.21 -9.44 -14.64
C PHE A 461 21.09 -8.66 -15.61
N GLY A 462 22.22 -9.22 -16.07
CA GLY A 462 23.04 -8.63 -17.12
C GLY A 462 22.29 -8.49 -18.44
N ALA A 463 21.56 -9.54 -18.85
CA ALA A 463 20.71 -9.50 -20.04
C ALA A 463 19.57 -8.49 -19.89
N LEU A 464 18.93 -8.41 -18.72
CA LEU A 464 17.90 -7.42 -18.42
C LEU A 464 18.44 -5.98 -18.58
N VAL A 465 19.56 -5.67 -17.96
CA VAL A 465 20.18 -4.33 -18.04
C VAL A 465 20.56 -3.99 -19.48
N LEU A 466 21.18 -4.92 -20.22
CA LEU A 466 21.53 -4.73 -21.63
C LEU A 466 20.29 -4.49 -22.49
N SER A 467 19.20 -5.25 -22.24
CA SER A 467 17.94 -5.06 -22.93
C SER A 467 17.35 -3.67 -22.66
N LEU A 468 17.37 -3.18 -21.42
CA LEU A 468 16.88 -1.86 -21.07
C LEU A 468 17.71 -0.76 -21.76
N PHE A 469 19.03 -0.89 -21.84
CA PHE A 469 19.86 0.05 -22.61
C PHE A 469 19.55 0.03 -24.11
N ALA A 470 19.35 -1.16 -24.69
CA ALA A 470 19.00 -1.30 -26.10
C ALA A 470 17.60 -0.71 -26.40
N LEU A 471 16.63 -0.96 -25.54
CA LEU A 471 15.25 -0.45 -25.69
C LEU A 471 15.16 1.07 -25.58
N LYS A 472 16.12 1.76 -24.95
CA LYS A 472 16.10 3.21 -24.78
C LYS A 472 15.88 3.97 -26.10
N GLY A 473 16.52 3.52 -27.19
CA GLY A 473 16.37 4.14 -28.51
C GLY A 473 14.99 4.01 -29.14
N MET A 474 14.18 3.07 -28.63
CA MET A 474 12.81 2.79 -29.11
C MET A 474 11.73 3.46 -28.26
N LEU A 475 12.09 3.98 -27.08
CA LEU A 475 11.15 4.60 -26.15
C LEU A 475 10.93 6.07 -26.52
N SER A 476 9.67 6.49 -26.56
CA SER A 476 9.29 7.88 -26.81
C SER A 476 9.56 8.81 -25.61
N PHE A 477 9.62 8.27 -24.39
CA PHE A 477 9.62 9.01 -23.13
C PHE A 477 8.44 9.97 -22.99
N GLN A 478 7.32 9.62 -23.61
CA GLN A 478 6.07 10.37 -23.58
C GLN A 478 4.93 9.48 -23.08
N GLY A 479 4.02 10.10 -22.32
CA GLY A 479 2.90 9.42 -21.66
C GLY A 479 1.54 10.06 -21.93
N ALA A 480 0.50 9.47 -21.36
CA ALA A 480 -0.89 9.85 -21.59
C ALA A 480 -1.21 11.32 -21.21
N MET A 481 -0.50 11.87 -20.22
CA MET A 481 -0.73 13.24 -19.72
C MET A 481 0.05 14.33 -20.47
N ASP A 482 0.88 13.98 -21.44
CA ASP A 482 1.81 14.91 -22.06
C ASP A 482 1.15 15.96 -22.96
N SER A 483 -0.04 15.70 -23.47
CA SER A 483 -0.83 16.71 -24.18
C SER A 483 -1.16 17.90 -23.28
N TYR A 484 -1.54 17.63 -22.02
CA TYR A 484 -1.81 18.67 -21.01
C TYR A 484 -0.53 19.40 -20.61
N LEU A 485 0.59 18.69 -20.48
CA LEU A 485 1.88 19.30 -20.15
C LEU A 485 2.38 20.23 -21.26
N ARG A 486 2.22 19.84 -22.54
CA ARG A 486 2.54 20.69 -23.69
C ARG A 486 1.67 21.95 -23.73
N GLN A 487 0.38 21.80 -23.46
CA GLN A 487 -0.55 22.91 -23.42
C GLN A 487 -0.24 23.87 -22.25
N GLY A 488 0.11 23.34 -21.07
CA GLY A 488 0.39 24.15 -19.89
C GLY A 488 1.76 24.83 -19.90
N TYR A 489 2.82 24.12 -20.31
CA TYR A 489 4.21 24.61 -20.23
C TYR A 489 4.81 25.05 -21.57
N GLY A 490 4.16 24.74 -22.69
CA GLY A 490 4.67 24.96 -24.04
C GLY A 490 5.69 23.89 -24.48
N ASN A 491 5.88 23.81 -25.81
CA ASN A 491 6.72 22.76 -26.42
C ASN A 491 8.19 22.80 -25.94
N ALA A 492 8.75 23.99 -25.76
CA ALA A 492 10.16 24.15 -25.41
C ALA A 492 10.48 23.57 -24.02
N ILE A 493 9.68 23.88 -22.99
CA ILE A 493 9.84 23.32 -21.64
C ILE A 493 9.50 21.83 -21.64
N PHE A 494 8.47 21.43 -22.38
CA PHE A 494 8.10 20.02 -22.49
C PHE A 494 9.25 19.15 -23.05
N GLN A 495 9.98 19.63 -24.08
CA GLN A 495 11.16 18.91 -24.59
C GLN A 495 12.26 18.76 -23.51
N GLN A 496 12.46 19.76 -22.67
CA GLN A 496 13.40 19.65 -21.54
C GLN A 496 12.94 18.65 -20.48
N ILE A 497 11.63 18.52 -20.25
CA ILE A 497 11.08 17.47 -19.40
C ILE A 497 11.37 16.09 -20.00
N VAL A 498 11.22 15.90 -21.31
CA VAL A 498 11.55 14.64 -22.00
C VAL A 498 13.04 14.30 -21.87
N GLU A 499 13.93 15.28 -22.06
CA GLU A 499 15.38 15.05 -21.85
C GLU A 499 15.72 14.72 -20.39
N THR A 500 15.03 15.35 -19.44
CA THR A 500 15.12 15.00 -18.02
C THR A 500 14.70 13.56 -17.76
N ARG A 501 13.58 13.09 -18.34
CA ARG A 501 13.14 11.68 -18.25
C ARG A 501 14.19 10.69 -18.76
N LYS A 502 14.83 10.99 -19.91
CA LYS A 502 15.93 10.19 -20.47
C LYS A 502 17.15 10.14 -19.55
N SER A 503 17.47 11.27 -18.90
CA SER A 503 18.56 11.35 -17.93
C SER A 503 18.26 10.49 -16.69
N LEU A 504 17.07 10.62 -16.12
CA LEU A 504 16.63 9.84 -14.96
C LEU A 504 16.61 8.33 -15.23
N TYR A 505 16.15 7.94 -16.41
CA TYR A 505 16.19 6.55 -16.88
C TYR A 505 17.60 5.97 -16.86
N ASN A 506 18.59 6.70 -17.44
CA ASN A 506 19.97 6.26 -17.46
C ASN A 506 20.58 6.17 -16.05
N GLN A 507 20.38 7.21 -15.24
CA GLN A 507 20.91 7.26 -13.86
C GLN A 507 20.42 6.07 -13.05
N ASP A 508 19.15 5.69 -13.22
CA ASP A 508 18.55 4.63 -12.43
C ASP A 508 19.00 3.24 -12.87
N ILE A 509 19.20 3.00 -14.18
CA ILE A 509 19.82 1.77 -14.68
C ILE A 509 21.27 1.65 -14.19
N LEU A 510 22.08 2.73 -14.26
CA LEU A 510 23.44 2.72 -13.75
C LEU A 510 23.50 2.44 -12.25
N ARG A 511 22.59 3.06 -11.48
CA ARG A 511 22.43 2.77 -10.05
C ARG A 511 22.12 1.29 -9.82
N GLY A 512 21.16 0.73 -10.57
CA GLY A 512 20.81 -0.68 -10.48
C GLY A 512 21.99 -1.61 -10.79
N MET A 513 22.81 -1.28 -11.79
CA MET A 513 24.05 -2.01 -12.11
C MET A 513 25.01 -2.05 -10.94
N ILE A 514 25.23 -0.94 -10.25
CA ILE A 514 26.13 -0.87 -9.08
C ILE A 514 25.68 -1.86 -8.01
N PHE A 515 24.37 -1.86 -7.69
CA PHE A 515 23.83 -2.81 -6.71
C PHE A 515 23.91 -4.27 -7.19
N ILE A 516 23.61 -4.55 -8.46
CA ILE A 516 23.72 -5.91 -9.03
C ILE A 516 25.16 -6.41 -8.93
N PHE A 517 26.16 -5.60 -9.33
CA PHE A 517 27.56 -5.98 -9.26
C PHE A 517 28.04 -6.14 -7.81
N GLY A 518 27.61 -5.26 -6.91
CA GLY A 518 27.89 -5.36 -5.47
C GLY A 518 27.36 -6.68 -4.89
N MET A 519 26.08 -7.00 -5.14
CA MET A 519 25.45 -8.24 -4.69
C MET A 519 26.15 -9.48 -5.27
N ALA A 520 26.39 -9.50 -6.58
CA ALA A 520 27.07 -10.61 -7.25
C ALA A 520 28.50 -10.80 -6.75
N GLY A 521 29.26 -9.69 -6.59
CA GLY A 521 30.63 -9.72 -6.10
C GLY A 521 30.75 -10.27 -4.68
N VAL A 522 29.91 -9.78 -3.77
CA VAL A 522 29.89 -10.24 -2.36
C VAL A 522 29.54 -11.72 -2.26
N LEU A 523 28.50 -12.17 -2.99
CA LEU A 523 28.11 -13.57 -3.03
C LEU A 523 29.19 -14.45 -3.66
N TYR A 524 29.88 -13.97 -4.70
CA TYR A 524 30.99 -14.68 -5.35
C TYR A 524 32.17 -14.86 -4.38
N LEU A 525 32.58 -13.78 -3.69
CA LEU A 525 33.66 -13.84 -2.70
C LEU A 525 33.31 -14.79 -1.54
N GLY A 526 32.06 -14.83 -1.11
CA GLY A 526 31.56 -15.77 -0.11
C GLY A 526 31.57 -17.23 -0.61
N SER A 527 31.16 -17.46 -1.86
CA SER A 527 31.18 -18.79 -2.48
C SER A 527 32.60 -19.31 -2.72
N ARG A 528 33.59 -18.39 -2.87
CA ARG A 528 35.02 -18.68 -2.96
C ARG A 528 35.71 -18.71 -1.59
N GLU A 529 34.98 -18.63 -0.49
CA GLU A 529 35.51 -18.62 0.89
C GLU A 529 36.49 -17.49 1.24
N LYS A 530 36.53 -16.45 0.40
CA LYS A 530 37.32 -15.25 0.67
C LYS A 530 36.70 -14.34 1.73
N LEU A 531 35.38 -14.48 1.95
CA LEU A 531 34.61 -13.81 3.00
C LEU A 531 33.89 -14.86 3.85
N LYS A 532 33.89 -14.67 5.18
CA LYS A 532 33.11 -15.52 6.09
C LYS A 532 31.63 -15.26 5.89
N SER A 533 30.76 -16.27 6.08
CA SER A 533 29.31 -16.17 5.90
C SER A 533 28.66 -15.00 6.66
N LYS A 534 29.16 -14.68 7.86
CA LYS A 534 28.68 -13.52 8.65
C LYS A 534 29.01 -12.18 7.97
N GLN A 535 30.21 -12.06 7.37
CA GLN A 535 30.61 -10.86 6.63
C GLN A 535 29.79 -10.69 5.37
N VAL A 536 29.61 -11.78 4.60
CA VAL A 536 28.74 -11.78 3.41
C VAL A 536 27.35 -11.31 3.78
N LEU A 537 26.73 -11.90 4.80
CA LEU A 537 25.37 -11.54 5.23
C LEU A 537 25.30 -10.07 5.70
N GLY A 538 26.32 -9.60 6.43
CA GLY A 538 26.38 -8.19 6.87
C GLY A 538 26.49 -7.21 5.72
N ILE A 539 27.32 -7.49 4.71
CA ILE A 539 27.48 -6.61 3.53
C ILE A 539 26.18 -6.65 2.69
N LEU A 540 25.60 -7.83 2.46
CA LEU A 540 24.32 -7.94 1.74
C LEU A 540 23.20 -7.17 2.45
N PHE A 541 23.15 -7.23 3.79
CA PHE A 541 22.21 -6.47 4.59
C PHE A 541 22.37 -4.95 4.36
N ILE A 542 23.60 -4.45 4.39
CA ILE A 542 23.90 -3.04 4.13
C ILE A 542 23.48 -2.65 2.71
N LEU A 543 23.82 -3.47 1.70
CA LEU A 543 23.45 -3.19 0.31
C LEU A 543 21.91 -3.14 0.12
N VAL A 544 21.17 -4.07 0.72
CA VAL A 544 19.70 -4.08 0.66
C VAL A 544 19.11 -2.83 1.32
N ILE A 545 19.59 -2.48 2.51
CA ILE A 545 19.06 -1.31 3.23
C ILE A 545 19.46 -0.01 2.50
N ALA A 546 20.68 0.09 1.98
CA ALA A 546 21.11 1.25 1.21
C ALA A 546 20.28 1.44 -0.08
N ASP A 547 20.01 0.34 -0.79
CA ASP A 547 19.16 0.35 -1.98
C ASP A 547 17.75 0.86 -1.68
N LEU A 548 17.10 0.30 -0.66
CA LEU A 548 15.72 0.65 -0.29
C LEU A 548 15.62 2.06 0.29
N LEU A 549 16.48 2.41 1.25
CA LEU A 549 16.42 3.72 1.90
C LEU A 549 16.75 4.86 0.94
N GLN A 550 17.69 4.69 0.01
CA GLN A 550 18.01 5.72 -0.97
C GLN A 550 16.77 6.10 -1.82
N VAL A 551 15.95 5.11 -2.19
CA VAL A 551 14.72 5.37 -2.95
C VAL A 551 13.60 5.86 -2.04
N ALA A 552 13.45 5.30 -0.85
CA ALA A 552 12.47 5.71 0.12
C ALA A 552 12.62 7.18 0.54
N GLU A 553 13.85 7.64 0.80
CA GLU A 553 14.13 9.04 1.17
C GLU A 553 13.90 10.01 0.00
N ARG A 554 14.09 9.58 -1.24
CA ARG A 554 13.81 10.41 -2.41
C ARG A 554 12.33 10.82 -2.51
N TYR A 555 11.44 9.94 -2.09
CA TYR A 555 9.99 10.12 -2.21
C TYR A 555 9.31 10.45 -0.89
N MET A 556 10.06 10.51 0.21
CA MET A 556 9.55 11.00 1.49
C MET A 556 9.69 12.52 1.54
N ASP A 557 8.59 13.22 1.33
CA ASP A 557 8.56 14.67 1.46
C ASP A 557 8.68 15.08 2.94
N ARG A 558 9.88 15.53 3.31
CA ARG A 558 10.19 15.96 4.67
C ARG A 558 9.53 17.29 5.06
N ASP A 559 9.10 18.09 4.10
CA ASP A 559 8.42 19.38 4.33
C ASP A 559 6.96 19.16 4.78
N LEU A 560 6.42 17.97 4.53
CA LEU A 560 5.12 17.57 5.08
C LEU A 560 5.13 17.37 6.61
N PHE A 561 6.32 17.34 7.25
CA PHE A 561 6.42 17.33 8.71
C PHE A 561 6.34 18.75 9.27
N VAL A 562 5.16 19.13 9.71
CA VAL A 562 4.84 20.48 10.16
C VAL A 562 4.56 20.53 11.66
N SER A 563 4.56 21.74 12.22
CA SER A 563 4.08 21.92 13.59
C SER A 563 2.59 21.55 13.72
N PRO A 564 2.12 21.05 14.87
CA PRO A 564 0.71 20.76 15.10
C PRO A 564 -0.21 21.96 14.86
N ARG A 565 0.31 23.19 15.09
CA ARG A 565 -0.40 24.44 14.81
C ARG A 565 -0.68 24.62 13.32
N LEU A 566 0.34 24.44 12.49
CA LEU A 566 0.21 24.54 11.03
C LEU A 566 -0.73 23.45 10.47
N ALA A 567 -0.63 22.22 10.97
CA ALA A 567 -1.52 21.14 10.58
C ALA A 567 -3.00 21.39 10.91
N ARG A 568 -3.28 22.27 11.90
CA ARG A 568 -4.63 22.69 12.27
C ARG A 568 -5.12 23.92 11.53
N GLN A 569 -4.29 24.57 10.72
CA GLN A 569 -4.65 25.85 10.07
C GLN A 569 -5.86 25.70 9.13
N VAL A 570 -6.02 24.57 8.48
CA VAL A 570 -7.19 24.27 7.64
C VAL A 570 -8.50 24.31 8.43
N PHE A 571 -8.44 24.07 9.74
CA PHE A 571 -9.57 24.06 10.67
C PHE A 571 -9.73 25.38 11.45
N VAL A 572 -9.18 26.47 10.92
CA VAL A 572 -9.42 27.83 11.46
C VAL A 572 -10.43 28.53 10.55
N SER A 573 -11.51 29.05 11.12
CA SER A 573 -12.58 29.72 10.36
C SER A 573 -12.08 30.98 9.65
N SER A 574 -12.39 31.11 8.35
CA SER A 574 -12.15 32.33 7.57
C SER A 574 -13.18 33.42 7.89
N ALA A 575 -13.02 34.60 7.30
CA ALA A 575 -14.04 35.63 7.36
C ALA A 575 -15.36 35.16 6.72
N ALA A 576 -15.29 34.47 5.57
CA ALA A 576 -16.45 33.90 4.90
C ALA A 576 -17.17 32.86 5.78
N ASP A 577 -16.42 31.91 6.37
CA ASP A 577 -17.02 30.91 7.29
C ASP A 577 -17.74 31.59 8.46
N ARG A 578 -17.13 32.63 9.07
CA ARG A 578 -17.75 33.36 10.19
C ARG A 578 -19.01 34.12 9.79
N THR A 579 -19.05 34.67 8.57
CA THR A 579 -20.23 35.34 8.06
C THR A 579 -21.35 34.35 7.79
N ILE A 580 -21.06 33.22 7.11
CA ILE A 580 -22.01 32.15 6.84
C ILE A 580 -22.59 31.58 8.15
N LEU A 581 -21.76 31.35 9.16
CA LEU A 581 -22.17 30.79 10.45
C LEU A 581 -23.06 31.74 11.29
N GLN A 582 -23.20 33.02 10.92
CA GLN A 582 -24.16 33.95 11.55
C GLN A 582 -25.59 33.62 11.15
N ASP A 583 -25.81 33.11 9.95
CA ASP A 583 -27.10 32.58 9.55
C ASP A 583 -27.41 31.29 10.34
N LYS A 584 -28.59 31.27 10.97
CA LYS A 584 -29.06 30.16 11.80
C LYS A 584 -30.05 29.25 11.05
N GLY A 585 -30.31 29.56 9.78
CA GLY A 585 -31.13 28.73 8.91
C GLY A 585 -30.51 27.35 8.66
N HIS A 586 -31.32 26.46 8.12
CA HIS A 586 -30.81 25.17 7.61
C HIS A 586 -30.48 25.34 6.13
N TYR A 587 -29.21 25.37 5.81
CA TYR A 587 -28.69 25.52 4.43
C TYR A 587 -27.46 24.64 4.25
N ARG A 588 -27.04 24.48 2.99
CA ARG A 588 -25.80 23.80 2.62
C ARG A 588 -24.83 24.77 1.98
N VAL A 589 -23.55 24.44 2.05
CA VAL A 589 -22.49 25.27 1.49
C VAL A 589 -21.77 24.52 0.39
N TYR A 590 -21.64 25.17 -0.77
CA TYR A 590 -20.85 24.71 -1.90
C TYR A 590 -19.64 25.64 -2.09
N ASP A 591 -18.45 25.07 -2.08
CA ASP A 591 -17.19 25.76 -2.34
C ASP A 591 -16.91 25.68 -3.86
N SER A 592 -17.04 26.81 -4.57
CA SER A 592 -16.87 26.87 -6.02
C SER A 592 -15.44 26.54 -6.48
N ASP A 593 -14.43 26.85 -5.65
CA ASP A 593 -13.02 26.64 -5.99
C ASP A 593 -12.60 25.18 -5.76
N ALA A 594 -12.88 24.67 -4.58
CA ALA A 594 -12.54 23.28 -4.21
C ALA A 594 -13.63 22.26 -4.60
N GLN A 595 -14.77 22.74 -5.08
CA GLN A 595 -15.91 21.92 -5.50
C GLN A 595 -16.37 20.96 -4.38
N LEU A 596 -16.47 19.64 -4.69
CA LEU A 596 -16.86 18.64 -3.70
C LEU A 596 -15.71 18.20 -2.75
N LYS A 597 -14.50 18.72 -2.88
CA LYS A 597 -13.33 18.18 -2.20
C LYS A 597 -12.77 19.10 -1.10
N SER A 598 -13.53 20.11 -0.68
CA SER A 598 -13.08 21.04 0.36
C SER A 598 -13.15 20.40 1.76
N PRO A 599 -12.00 20.15 2.43
CA PRO A 599 -12.04 19.68 3.81
C PRO A 599 -12.57 20.77 4.75
N ARG A 600 -12.37 22.05 4.40
CA ARG A 600 -12.83 23.18 5.19
C ARG A 600 -14.35 23.28 5.23
N THR A 601 -15.02 23.14 4.07
CA THR A 601 -16.47 23.24 3.98
C THR A 601 -17.16 22.18 4.82
N ALA A 602 -16.73 20.92 4.73
CA ALA A 602 -17.26 19.84 5.54
C ALA A 602 -16.93 19.96 7.04
N TYR A 603 -15.90 20.75 7.39
CA TYR A 603 -15.56 21.00 8.80
C TYR A 603 -16.46 22.05 9.44
N PHE A 604 -16.79 23.14 8.75
CA PHE A 604 -17.53 24.25 9.33
C PHE A 604 -19.02 24.25 9.02
N HIS A 605 -19.42 23.62 7.92
CA HIS A 605 -20.75 23.73 7.35
C HIS A 605 -21.34 22.36 6.95
N HIS A 606 -22.61 22.34 6.64
CA HIS A 606 -23.26 21.23 5.93
C HIS A 606 -22.82 21.28 4.46
N ALA A 607 -21.77 20.57 4.11
CA ALA A 607 -21.19 20.59 2.77
C ALA A 607 -22.00 19.75 1.78
N LEU A 608 -22.11 20.27 0.56
CA LEU A 608 -22.64 19.50 -0.58
C LEU A 608 -21.76 18.28 -0.91
N GLY A 609 -20.45 18.43 -0.70
CA GLY A 609 -19.44 17.43 -0.99
C GLY A 609 -18.81 16.77 0.22
N GLY A 610 -17.73 16.05 -0.07
CA GLY A 610 -16.87 15.34 0.89
C GLY A 610 -15.85 14.50 0.14
N TYR A 611 -15.01 13.78 0.86
CA TYR A 611 -13.96 12.95 0.27
C TYR A 611 -14.06 11.51 0.78
N HIS A 612 -14.77 10.65 0.05
CA HIS A 612 -15.00 9.26 0.45
C HIS A 612 -15.06 8.31 -0.75
N GLY A 613 -14.55 7.09 -0.57
CA GLY A 613 -14.53 6.05 -1.61
C GLY A 613 -15.89 5.37 -1.87
N ALA A 614 -16.82 5.43 -0.92
CA ALA A 614 -18.17 4.92 -1.01
C ALA A 614 -19.15 6.09 -0.77
N LYS A 615 -19.28 6.98 -1.77
CA LYS A 615 -20.18 8.12 -1.73
C LYS A 615 -21.64 7.67 -1.84
N PRO A 616 -22.62 8.40 -1.24
CA PRO A 616 -24.03 8.17 -1.52
C PRO A 616 -24.30 8.33 -3.03
N ARG A 617 -24.86 7.29 -3.66
CA ARG A 617 -25.01 7.23 -5.11
C ARG A 617 -25.90 8.35 -5.66
N ARG A 618 -27.09 8.53 -5.07
CA ARG A 618 -28.06 9.55 -5.52
C ARG A 618 -27.46 10.94 -5.51
N ILE A 619 -26.66 11.27 -4.49
CA ILE A 619 -26.01 12.57 -4.38
C ILE A 619 -24.90 12.72 -5.43
N GLN A 620 -24.11 11.69 -5.67
CA GLN A 620 -23.10 11.72 -6.73
C GLN A 620 -23.76 11.90 -8.10
N GLU A 621 -24.87 11.21 -8.38
CA GLU A 621 -25.58 11.32 -9.65
C GLU A 621 -26.19 12.71 -9.86
N VAL A 622 -26.86 13.30 -8.85
CA VAL A 622 -27.34 14.68 -8.90
C VAL A 622 -26.19 15.66 -9.16
N TYR A 623 -25.04 15.44 -8.52
CA TYR A 623 -23.88 16.28 -8.74
C TYR A 623 -23.31 16.13 -10.15
N ASP A 624 -23.29 14.94 -10.72
CA ASP A 624 -22.83 14.70 -12.11
C ASP A 624 -23.70 15.49 -13.11
N PHE A 625 -25.01 15.53 -12.90
CA PHE A 625 -25.91 16.39 -13.68
C PHE A 625 -25.65 17.89 -13.46
N PHE A 626 -25.42 18.32 -12.23
CA PHE A 626 -25.04 19.71 -11.94
C PHE A 626 -23.74 20.10 -12.67
N MET A 627 -22.73 19.24 -12.67
CA MET A 627 -21.46 19.52 -13.34
C MET A 627 -21.60 19.63 -14.86
N GLU A 628 -22.47 18.84 -15.48
CA GLU A 628 -22.72 18.87 -16.92
C GLU A 628 -23.50 20.12 -17.32
N TYR A 629 -24.61 20.41 -16.66
CA TYR A 629 -25.52 21.46 -17.06
C TYR A 629 -25.28 22.80 -16.37
N ARG A 630 -24.51 22.84 -15.29
CA ARG A 630 -24.29 24.03 -14.45
C ARG A 630 -25.59 24.72 -14.04
N ALA A 631 -26.65 23.95 -13.82
CA ALA A 631 -27.99 24.46 -13.54
C ALA A 631 -28.11 24.90 -12.07
N GLU A 632 -28.25 26.20 -11.81
CA GLU A 632 -28.45 26.76 -10.46
C GLU A 632 -29.71 26.21 -9.79
N SER A 633 -30.72 25.83 -10.56
CA SER A 633 -31.92 25.16 -10.04
C SER A 633 -31.62 23.89 -9.23
N ILE A 634 -30.53 23.17 -9.57
CA ILE A 634 -30.08 22.01 -8.79
C ILE A 634 -29.55 22.44 -7.43
N LEU A 635 -28.78 23.53 -7.36
CA LEU A 635 -28.29 24.09 -6.09
C LEU A 635 -29.46 24.54 -5.22
N ASN A 636 -30.44 25.27 -5.81
CA ASN A 636 -31.65 25.70 -5.12
C ASN A 636 -32.46 24.50 -4.58
N MET A 637 -32.60 23.43 -5.37
CA MET A 637 -33.26 22.19 -4.95
C MET A 637 -32.54 21.54 -3.75
N LEU A 638 -31.23 21.67 -3.68
CA LEU A 638 -30.39 21.12 -2.60
C LEU A 638 -30.25 22.08 -1.42
N ASN A 639 -30.89 23.24 -1.45
CA ASN A 639 -30.84 24.29 -0.42
C ASN A 639 -29.38 24.78 -0.16
N VAL A 640 -28.67 25.09 -1.24
CA VAL A 640 -27.29 25.61 -1.22
C VAL A 640 -27.30 27.13 -1.26
#